data_74c83ce0f69bce0df5f67deb1d1395d4
#
_entry.id   74c83ce0f69bce0df5f67deb1d1395d4
#
_cell.length_a   1.000
_cell.length_b   1.000
_cell.length_c   1.000
_cell.angle_alpha   90.00
_cell.angle_beta   90.00
_cell.angle_gamma   90.00
#
_symmetry.space_group_name_H-M   'P 1'
#
loop_
_entity.id
_entity.type
_entity.pdbx_description
1 polymer ?
#
loop_
_entity_poly.entity_id
_entity_poly.type
_entity_poly.pdbx_seq_one_letter_code
_entity_poly.pdbx_strand_id
1 'polypeptide(L)'
;MEILKRQHWYWCGLPLLAMGSVAQSADNRTEEKKSEAKTKMVVVGQQSEADTQSYQPIISVTGTRTNTNLLNVPQAVSVVPQQVLRDQAVRNIDEALHNVSGITQTNTLGGTQDAVMKRGFGFNRDGSILRDGVRSVLARNFTPTTERVEVLKGPASMLYGMGEPGGVINMITKKPQLLQQVHIDSWGSSLKGGGGQLDFTGPLGQSGFAYRMIVDHGEVDYWRNFGRHRQTVAAPSIMWFGEMTTLRVAYEHMEYLTPFDRGTIIDNRTGKPVDTSRDRRFDESYNATRGDQDNITLQIDQVLNLHWKSTLTYAYGRNRYSDNQARAILLNPITGVLSRQADATASAVSQAQAVQITVNGDLDIAGMGHQMLFGFDYEDNRTYRGDMIRDKKNEDFNIYHPVYGVMPLSTKVSVKNSDHRRNLKSFGWFMQDAIELTDKWIVLAGLRYDYFDALSGKGRPFSTNTDSSGSKFIPRTGVVYKLTPELSFYGSYSESFKPNSSIAKQISSLPPEQGQSWEIGSKAELLNGVTGTLALFDIAKRHVMVNELIDGETVTRTAGRIRSQGVELDVAGELTDDLSAIATYAYIDARVTEDPDNKGNRMTNVARHSASLFLAKALGSTGWQSGDDLRVGAGARYIGSRAGDAANRFILDDYTVVDAFVSYSLPINHYRVKWQLNVKNLFDKTYYPSSGGNLRIAVGEPRQFVLRASIDF
;
A
#
# COMPACT_ATOMS: atom_id res chain seq x y z
N MET A 1 -5.95 38.85 -14.83
CA MET A 1 -4.60 39.39 -15.22
C MET A 1 -4.13 40.18 -14.02
N GLU A 2 -2.97 39.90 -13.45
CA GLU A 2 -2.44 40.33 -12.15
C GLU A 2 -2.77 39.41 -10.96
N ILE A 3 -2.01 38.34 -10.81
CA ILE A 3 -1.48 37.77 -9.56
C ILE A 3 -0.36 36.78 -9.97
N LEU A 4 0.72 37.34 -10.47
CA LEU A 4 1.98 36.62 -10.70
C LEU A 4 3.15 37.58 -10.42
N LYS A 5 3.43 37.83 -9.13
CA LYS A 5 4.70 38.39 -8.67
C LYS A 5 4.84 38.20 -7.16
N ARG A 6 5.62 37.21 -6.81
CA ARG A 6 6.60 37.13 -5.69
C ARG A 6 6.91 35.65 -5.40
N GLN A 7 7.81 35.09 -6.20
CA GLN A 7 8.63 33.95 -5.78
C GLN A 7 10.06 34.46 -5.66
N HIS A 8 10.52 34.66 -4.44
CA HIS A 8 11.93 34.81 -4.15
C HIS A 8 12.57 33.42 -4.14
N TRP A 9 13.36 33.15 -5.12
CA TRP A 9 14.24 31.99 -5.19
C TRP A 9 15.46 32.28 -4.32
N TYR A 10 15.58 31.60 -3.18
CA TYR A 10 16.84 31.49 -2.48
C TYR A 10 17.56 30.25 -2.99
N TRP A 11 18.56 30.48 -3.79
CA TRP A 11 19.56 29.49 -4.14
C TRP A 11 20.48 29.32 -2.94
N CYS A 12 20.36 28.21 -2.20
CA CYS A 12 21.42 27.71 -1.33
C CYS A 12 22.43 26.96 -2.19
N GLY A 13 23.51 27.63 -2.55
CA GLY A 13 24.67 27.02 -3.20
C GLY A 13 25.33 26.04 -2.25
N LEU A 14 25.36 24.77 -2.63
CA LEU A 14 26.23 23.76 -2.01
C LEU A 14 27.65 23.94 -2.57
N PRO A 15 28.69 24.00 -1.74
CA PRO A 15 30.06 24.01 -2.22
C PRO A 15 30.43 22.60 -2.70
N LEU A 16 30.79 22.49 -3.99
CA LEU A 16 31.51 21.34 -4.53
C LEU A 16 32.92 21.32 -3.93
N LEU A 17 33.17 20.38 -3.02
CA LEU A 17 34.53 20.03 -2.59
C LEU A 17 35.17 19.17 -3.68
N ALA A 18 36.04 19.76 -4.47
CA ALA A 18 36.95 19.08 -5.34
C ALA A 18 38.03 18.38 -4.48
N MET A 19 38.00 17.07 -4.39
CA MET A 19 39.13 16.30 -3.85
C MET A 19 40.04 15.85 -5.01
N GLY A 20 41.25 16.35 -4.98
CA GLY A 20 42.29 16.03 -5.93
C GLY A 20 42.73 14.56 -5.81
N SER A 21 43.00 13.97 -6.96
CA SER A 21 43.54 12.64 -7.13
C SER A 21 45.00 12.56 -6.63
N VAL A 22 45.23 11.73 -5.63
CA VAL A 22 46.58 11.23 -5.32
C VAL A 22 46.65 9.79 -5.87
N ALA A 23 47.41 9.60 -6.92
CA ALA A 23 47.75 8.28 -7.43
C ALA A 23 48.86 7.68 -6.57
N GLN A 24 48.60 6.55 -5.95
CA GLN A 24 49.63 5.69 -5.38
C GLN A 24 49.40 4.25 -5.79
N SER A 25 50.53 3.60 -6.18
CA SER A 25 50.66 2.26 -6.73
C SER A 25 49.90 1.18 -5.95
N ALA A 26 49.04 0.43 -6.60
CA ALA A 26 48.22 -0.61 -6.02
C ALA A 26 48.94 -1.98 -6.13
N ASP A 27 49.04 -2.63 -4.99
CA ASP A 27 49.48 -3.98 -4.76
C ASP A 27 48.42 -5.01 -5.27
N ASN A 28 48.81 -6.17 -5.74
CA ASN A 28 47.95 -7.21 -6.34
C ASN A 28 46.81 -7.71 -5.44
N ARG A 29 46.79 -7.38 -4.17
CA ARG A 29 45.68 -7.66 -3.23
C ARG A 29 44.42 -6.84 -3.52
N THR A 30 44.51 -5.75 -4.29
CA THR A 30 43.41 -4.89 -4.64
C THR A 30 42.51 -5.43 -5.74
N GLU A 31 43.04 -6.29 -6.62
CA GLU A 31 42.28 -6.91 -7.72
C GLU A 31 41.40 -8.08 -7.24
N GLU A 32 41.88 -8.89 -6.29
CA GLU A 32 41.07 -9.96 -5.67
C GLU A 32 39.88 -9.37 -4.89
N LYS A 33 40.10 -8.30 -4.11
CA LYS A 33 39.02 -7.61 -3.36
C LYS A 33 38.01 -6.89 -4.28
N LYS A 34 38.47 -6.34 -5.42
CA LYS A 34 37.56 -5.77 -6.42
C LYS A 34 36.71 -6.84 -7.11
N SER A 35 37.27 -8.04 -7.33
CA SER A 35 36.57 -9.19 -7.86
C SER A 35 35.50 -9.72 -6.88
N GLU A 36 35.80 -9.79 -5.58
CA GLU A 36 34.82 -10.19 -4.54
C GLU A 36 33.69 -9.16 -4.39
N ALA A 37 33.97 -7.85 -4.46
CA ALA A 37 32.94 -6.81 -4.41
C ALA A 37 32.04 -6.84 -5.65
N LYS A 38 32.59 -7.09 -6.85
CA LYS A 38 31.81 -7.31 -8.08
C LYS A 38 30.96 -8.58 -7.98
N THR A 39 31.53 -9.67 -7.45
CA THR A 39 30.82 -10.94 -7.26
C THR A 39 29.69 -10.79 -6.24
N LYS A 40 29.89 -10.07 -5.11
CA LYS A 40 28.82 -9.78 -4.13
C LYS A 40 27.69 -8.92 -4.71
N MET A 41 27.97 -7.91 -5.54
CA MET A 41 26.91 -7.11 -6.18
C MET A 41 26.09 -7.93 -7.19
N VAL A 42 26.71 -8.82 -7.96
CA VAL A 42 26.01 -9.72 -8.90
C VAL A 42 25.18 -10.76 -8.13
N VAL A 43 25.72 -11.31 -7.04
CA VAL A 43 25.01 -12.29 -6.18
C VAL A 43 23.79 -11.66 -5.48
N VAL A 44 23.88 -10.43 -5.00
CA VAL A 44 22.71 -9.74 -4.40
C VAL A 44 21.60 -9.48 -5.43
N GLY A 45 21.95 -9.16 -6.68
CA GLY A 45 20.97 -9.04 -7.77
C GLY A 45 20.29 -10.38 -8.11
N GLN A 46 21.05 -11.47 -8.17
CA GLN A 46 20.52 -12.82 -8.46
C GLN A 46 19.70 -13.40 -7.30
N GLN A 47 20.08 -13.15 -6.05
CA GLN A 47 19.27 -13.56 -4.88
C GLN A 47 17.90 -12.89 -4.85
N SER A 48 17.79 -11.63 -5.27
CA SER A 48 16.51 -10.93 -5.35
C SER A 48 15.56 -11.52 -6.39
N GLU A 49 16.07 -12.04 -7.51
CA GLU A 49 15.24 -12.73 -8.53
C GLU A 49 14.76 -14.11 -8.04
N ALA A 50 15.59 -14.88 -7.39
CA ALA A 50 15.20 -16.16 -6.80
C ALA A 50 14.14 -15.98 -5.70
N ASP A 51 14.27 -14.92 -4.86
CA ASP A 51 13.34 -14.60 -3.79
C ASP A 51 11.95 -14.18 -4.33
N THR A 52 11.88 -13.57 -5.53
CA THR A 52 10.60 -13.16 -6.14
C THR A 52 9.85 -14.28 -6.85
N GLN A 53 10.49 -15.42 -7.14
CA GLN A 53 9.88 -16.59 -7.78
C GLN A 53 9.38 -17.64 -6.79
N SER A 54 9.79 -17.56 -5.52
CA SER A 54 9.37 -18.44 -4.44
C SER A 54 8.17 -17.88 -3.66
N TYR A 55 7.47 -18.74 -2.94
CA TYR A 55 6.51 -18.34 -1.91
C TYR A 55 7.21 -17.96 -0.60
N GLN A 56 8.47 -18.32 -0.42
CA GLN A 56 9.27 -18.04 0.77
C GLN A 56 9.96 -16.67 0.66
N PRO A 57 9.55 -15.66 1.39
CA PRO A 57 10.29 -14.42 1.50
C PRO A 57 11.42 -14.56 2.54
N ILE A 58 12.65 -14.24 2.17
CA ILE A 58 13.82 -14.30 3.07
C ILE A 58 14.28 -12.90 3.45
N ILE A 59 14.16 -11.93 2.54
CA ILE A 59 14.73 -10.57 2.66
C ILE A 59 13.64 -9.52 2.54
N SER A 60 13.76 -8.46 3.33
CA SER A 60 12.95 -7.24 3.19
C SER A 60 13.84 -6.01 3.21
N VAL A 61 13.49 -5.02 2.39
CA VAL A 61 14.09 -3.67 2.43
C VAL A 61 13.27 -2.72 3.33
N THR A 62 11.99 -3.03 3.56
CA THR A 62 11.07 -2.13 4.28
C THR A 62 11.30 -2.15 5.78
N GLY A 63 11.81 -3.26 6.33
CA GLY A 63 12.01 -3.41 7.78
C GLY A 63 13.11 -2.53 8.38
N THR A 64 14.15 -2.23 7.58
CA THR A 64 15.36 -1.52 8.04
C THR A 64 15.89 -0.47 7.05
N ARG A 65 15.25 -0.30 5.88
CA ARG A 65 15.76 0.45 4.70
C ARG A 65 17.08 -0.12 4.11
N THR A 66 17.42 -1.34 4.49
CA THR A 66 18.55 -2.11 3.94
C THR A 66 18.08 -3.52 3.62
N ASN A 67 18.77 -4.22 2.71
CA ASN A 67 18.49 -5.62 2.45
C ASN A 67 18.83 -6.43 3.71
N THR A 68 17.81 -6.77 4.51
CA THR A 68 17.99 -7.45 5.79
C THR A 68 17.22 -8.76 5.80
N ASN A 69 17.86 -9.85 6.24
CA ASN A 69 17.18 -11.11 6.49
C ASN A 69 16.07 -10.92 7.52
N LEU A 70 14.88 -11.44 7.22
CA LEU A 70 13.70 -11.28 8.08
C LEU A 70 13.92 -11.76 9.51
N LEU A 71 14.75 -12.81 9.74
CA LEU A 71 15.09 -13.32 11.07
C LEU A 71 15.82 -12.29 11.95
N ASN A 72 16.49 -11.31 11.33
CA ASN A 72 17.29 -10.29 12.01
C ASN A 72 16.51 -8.99 12.27
N VAL A 73 15.28 -8.87 11.77
CA VAL A 73 14.46 -7.65 11.96
C VAL A 73 13.61 -7.77 13.22
N PRO A 74 13.76 -6.92 14.24
CA PRO A 74 12.98 -6.98 15.49
C PRO A 74 11.58 -6.36 15.34
N GLN A 75 10.87 -6.69 14.29
CA GLN A 75 9.51 -6.23 13.99
C GLN A 75 8.86 -7.16 12.97
N ALA A 76 7.54 -7.32 13.03
CA ALA A 76 6.82 -8.15 12.07
C ALA A 76 6.84 -7.52 10.68
N VAL A 77 7.27 -8.29 9.69
CA VAL A 77 7.28 -7.92 8.27
C VAL A 77 6.68 -9.06 7.48
N SER A 78 5.74 -8.76 6.59
CA SER A 78 5.21 -9.71 5.63
C SER A 78 5.61 -9.28 4.22
N VAL A 79 5.99 -10.23 3.39
CA VAL A 79 6.33 -10.02 1.98
C VAL A 79 5.42 -10.88 1.13
N VAL A 80 4.79 -10.29 0.11
CA VAL A 80 3.99 -10.99 -0.90
C VAL A 80 4.81 -11.02 -2.19
N PRO A 81 5.44 -12.16 -2.53
CA PRO A 81 6.31 -12.27 -3.69
C PRO A 81 5.53 -12.24 -5.01
N GLN A 82 6.23 -12.00 -6.11
CA GLN A 82 5.65 -11.92 -7.45
C GLN A 82 4.91 -13.20 -7.86
N GLN A 83 5.42 -14.38 -7.49
CA GLN A 83 4.78 -15.65 -7.81
C GLN A 83 3.37 -15.74 -7.21
N VAL A 84 3.18 -15.30 -5.97
CA VAL A 84 1.86 -15.25 -5.31
C VAL A 84 0.92 -14.28 -6.06
N LEU A 85 1.42 -13.09 -6.44
CA LEU A 85 0.63 -12.11 -7.20
C LEU A 85 0.18 -12.66 -8.56
N ARG A 86 1.03 -13.45 -9.23
CA ARG A 86 0.72 -14.10 -10.52
C ARG A 86 -0.28 -15.25 -10.36
N ASP A 87 -0.04 -16.18 -9.43
CA ASP A 87 -0.90 -17.35 -9.22
C ASP A 87 -2.33 -16.95 -8.81
N GLN A 88 -2.47 -15.91 -8.01
CA GLN A 88 -3.78 -15.38 -7.58
C GLN A 88 -4.38 -14.38 -8.57
N ALA A 89 -3.71 -14.08 -9.69
CA ALA A 89 -4.14 -13.07 -10.67
C ALA A 89 -4.56 -11.75 -10.01
N VAL A 90 -3.69 -11.21 -9.15
CA VAL A 90 -3.93 -10.01 -8.34
C VAL A 90 -4.09 -8.78 -9.23
N ARG A 91 -5.11 -7.95 -9.00
CA ARG A 91 -5.43 -6.76 -9.80
C ARG A 91 -5.34 -5.45 -9.01
N ASN A 92 -5.36 -5.53 -7.69
CA ASN A 92 -5.37 -4.36 -6.81
C ASN A 92 -4.70 -4.68 -5.47
N ILE A 93 -4.50 -3.63 -4.65
CA ILE A 93 -3.82 -3.76 -3.36
C ILE A 93 -4.61 -4.64 -2.36
N ASP A 94 -5.94 -4.58 -2.40
CA ASP A 94 -6.77 -5.36 -1.47
C ASP A 94 -6.55 -6.86 -1.72
N GLU A 95 -6.52 -7.28 -3.00
CA GLU A 95 -6.24 -8.66 -3.39
C GLU A 95 -4.80 -9.07 -3.03
N ALA A 96 -3.81 -8.19 -3.25
CA ALA A 96 -2.41 -8.46 -2.89
C ALA A 96 -2.24 -8.73 -1.39
N LEU A 97 -3.06 -8.12 -0.55
CA LEU A 97 -2.96 -8.21 0.90
C LEU A 97 -3.88 -9.28 1.52
N HIS A 98 -4.59 -10.08 0.73
CA HIS A 98 -5.47 -11.15 1.22
C HIS A 98 -4.74 -12.17 2.11
N ASN A 99 -3.47 -12.40 1.84
CA ASN A 99 -2.63 -13.35 2.55
C ASN A 99 -1.64 -12.68 3.53
N VAL A 100 -2.00 -11.52 4.07
CA VAL A 100 -1.23 -10.81 5.08
C VAL A 100 -2.08 -10.67 6.34
N SER A 101 -1.58 -11.14 7.48
CA SER A 101 -2.31 -11.04 8.75
C SER A 101 -2.43 -9.59 9.22
N GLY A 102 -3.49 -9.28 9.98
CA GLY A 102 -3.68 -7.96 10.59
C GLY A 102 -4.13 -6.85 9.62
N ILE A 103 -4.43 -7.20 8.37
CA ILE A 103 -4.92 -6.25 7.36
C ILE A 103 -6.45 -6.32 7.28
N THR A 104 -7.07 -5.16 7.20
CA THR A 104 -8.52 -5.02 7.03
C THR A 104 -8.82 -4.08 5.88
N GLN A 105 -9.65 -4.51 4.95
CA GLN A 105 -10.17 -3.67 3.89
C GLN A 105 -11.14 -2.63 4.47
N THR A 106 -11.05 -1.38 4.02
CA THR A 106 -12.05 -0.34 4.26
C THR A 106 -12.80 -0.01 2.97
N ASN A 107 -13.73 0.95 3.00
CA ASN A 107 -14.57 1.22 1.84
C ASN A 107 -13.79 1.99 0.75
N THR A 108 -13.52 1.30 -0.36
CA THR A 108 -12.80 1.82 -1.52
C THR A 108 -13.68 2.66 -2.46
N LEU A 109 -14.99 2.75 -2.20
CA LEU A 109 -15.98 3.43 -3.05
C LEU A 109 -15.98 2.89 -4.49
N GLY A 110 -16.06 1.56 -4.63
CA GLY A 110 -16.04 0.89 -5.93
C GLY A 110 -14.65 0.79 -6.56
N GLY A 111 -13.58 0.96 -5.76
CA GLY A 111 -12.20 0.89 -6.24
C GLY A 111 -11.63 2.23 -6.72
N THR A 112 -12.24 3.36 -6.36
CA THR A 112 -11.71 4.69 -6.72
C THR A 112 -10.44 5.06 -5.97
N GLN A 113 -10.13 4.38 -4.88
CA GLN A 113 -8.95 4.62 -4.04
C GLN A 113 -8.56 3.36 -3.27
N ASP A 114 -7.29 3.26 -2.91
CA ASP A 114 -6.82 2.25 -1.98
C ASP A 114 -7.21 2.64 -0.55
N ALA A 115 -7.71 1.66 0.21
CA ALA A 115 -8.25 1.92 1.54
C ALA A 115 -8.11 0.68 2.43
N VAL A 116 -7.06 0.66 3.24
CA VAL A 116 -6.71 -0.46 4.13
C VAL A 116 -6.34 0.01 5.52
N MET A 117 -6.71 -0.77 6.52
CA MET A 117 -6.24 -0.62 7.91
C MET A 117 -5.24 -1.73 8.24
N LYS A 118 -4.27 -1.41 9.08
CA LYS A 118 -3.25 -2.30 9.59
C LYS A 118 -3.37 -2.34 11.10
N ARG A 119 -3.59 -3.51 11.68
CA ARG A 119 -3.78 -3.68 13.15
C ARG A 119 -4.84 -2.73 13.74
N GLY A 120 -5.91 -2.42 12.98
CA GLY A 120 -6.97 -1.51 13.39
C GLY A 120 -6.69 -0.02 13.20
N PHE A 121 -5.57 0.38 12.60
CA PHE A 121 -5.21 1.77 12.33
C PHE A 121 -5.11 2.07 10.84
N GLY A 122 -5.38 3.32 10.49
CA GLY A 122 -5.38 3.82 9.13
C GLY A 122 -6.76 3.84 8.49
N PHE A 123 -6.82 4.47 7.34
CA PHE A 123 -7.99 4.56 6.47
C PHE A 123 -7.52 4.99 5.07
N ASN A 124 -8.46 5.32 4.18
CA ASN A 124 -8.10 5.76 2.84
C ASN A 124 -7.19 7.01 2.84
N ARG A 125 -6.14 7.00 2.02
CA ARG A 125 -5.20 8.11 1.83
C ARG A 125 -4.55 8.60 3.13
N ASP A 126 -4.23 7.67 4.01
CA ASP A 126 -3.58 7.97 5.30
C ASP A 126 -2.07 8.21 5.19
N GLY A 127 -1.51 8.03 3.99
CA GLY A 127 -0.08 8.19 3.71
C GLY A 127 0.76 6.98 4.13
N SER A 128 0.15 5.83 4.38
CA SER A 128 0.87 4.62 4.77
C SER A 128 1.26 3.71 3.60
N ILE A 129 0.92 4.07 2.37
CA ILE A 129 1.33 3.35 1.18
C ILE A 129 2.57 4.03 0.61
N LEU A 130 3.62 3.25 0.43
CA LEU A 130 4.90 3.66 -0.13
C LEU A 130 5.10 3.00 -1.50
N ARG A 131 5.93 3.63 -2.31
CA ARG A 131 6.45 3.08 -3.56
C ARG A 131 7.97 3.23 -3.55
N ASP A 132 8.69 2.11 -3.62
CA ASP A 132 10.15 2.06 -3.46
C ASP A 132 10.65 2.86 -2.22
N GLY A 133 9.90 2.76 -1.09
CA GLY A 133 10.24 3.44 0.16
C GLY A 133 9.84 4.92 0.25
N VAL A 134 9.25 5.51 -0.80
CA VAL A 134 8.77 6.89 -0.82
C VAL A 134 7.24 6.91 -0.70
N ARG A 135 6.71 7.84 0.09
CA ARG A 135 5.26 8.02 0.29
C ARG A 135 4.53 8.33 -1.00
N SER A 136 3.48 7.57 -1.27
CA SER A 136 2.64 7.74 -2.44
C SER A 136 1.41 8.62 -2.17
N VAL A 137 1.07 9.47 -3.14
CA VAL A 137 -0.19 10.25 -3.17
C VAL A 137 -1.16 9.76 -4.23
N LEU A 138 -0.83 8.67 -4.89
CA LEU A 138 -1.65 8.06 -5.92
C LEU A 138 -2.94 7.50 -5.32
N ALA A 139 -4.02 7.52 -6.08
CA ALA A 139 -5.28 6.92 -5.66
C ALA A 139 -5.22 5.39 -5.70
N ARG A 140 -4.51 4.85 -6.69
CA ARG A 140 -4.29 3.43 -6.94
C ARG A 140 -2.79 3.19 -7.04
N ASN A 141 -2.26 2.32 -6.20
CA ASN A 141 -0.82 2.11 -6.06
C ASN A 141 -0.34 0.78 -6.65
N PHE A 142 -1.22 -0.22 -6.72
CA PHE A 142 -0.90 -1.50 -7.35
C PHE A 142 -1.06 -1.36 -8.87
N THR A 143 0.04 -1.53 -9.60
CA THR A 143 0.10 -1.45 -11.05
C THR A 143 0.94 -2.61 -11.61
N PRO A 144 0.95 -2.85 -12.91
CA PRO A 144 1.79 -3.89 -13.54
C PRO A 144 3.30 -3.74 -13.31
N THR A 145 3.73 -2.55 -12.84
CA THR A 145 5.12 -2.32 -12.45
C THR A 145 5.46 -2.88 -11.06
N THR A 146 4.48 -3.32 -10.27
CA THR A 146 4.71 -3.91 -8.96
C THR A 146 5.38 -5.28 -9.10
N GLU A 147 6.53 -5.44 -8.48
CA GLU A 147 7.26 -6.70 -8.40
C GLU A 147 6.82 -7.53 -7.20
N ARG A 148 6.78 -6.89 -6.03
CA ARG A 148 6.31 -7.49 -4.77
C ARG A 148 5.74 -6.43 -3.85
N VAL A 149 5.04 -6.89 -2.81
CA VAL A 149 4.47 -6.02 -1.78
C VAL A 149 5.07 -6.37 -0.43
N GLU A 150 5.63 -5.40 0.26
CA GLU A 150 6.18 -5.56 1.62
C GLU A 150 5.32 -4.80 2.62
N VAL A 151 5.01 -5.40 3.76
CA VAL A 151 4.22 -4.79 4.83
C VAL A 151 5.02 -4.79 6.11
N LEU A 152 5.43 -3.62 6.56
CA LEU A 152 6.02 -3.43 7.89
C LEU A 152 4.88 -3.11 8.86
N LYS A 153 4.65 -3.98 9.83
CA LYS A 153 3.55 -3.89 10.80
C LYS A 153 3.98 -3.15 12.06
N GLY A 154 3.07 -2.34 12.63
CA GLY A 154 3.40 -1.46 13.76
C GLY A 154 4.05 -0.13 13.34
N PRO A 155 4.34 0.79 14.27
CA PRO A 155 4.87 2.11 13.97
C PRO A 155 6.13 2.08 13.13
N ALA A 156 6.16 2.86 12.05
CA ALA A 156 7.25 2.93 11.10
C ALA A 156 7.84 4.34 10.93
N SER A 157 7.44 5.28 11.81
CA SER A 157 7.79 6.70 11.61
C SER A 157 9.28 7.01 11.78
N MET A 158 10.03 6.20 12.53
CA MET A 158 11.48 6.37 12.61
C MET A 158 12.14 6.17 11.23
N LEU A 159 11.66 5.22 10.44
CA LEU A 159 12.19 4.96 9.10
C LEU A 159 11.57 5.85 8.03
N TYR A 160 10.25 6.08 8.07
CA TYR A 160 9.47 6.64 6.97
C TYR A 160 8.78 7.97 7.30
N GLY A 161 9.14 8.60 8.43
CA GLY A 161 8.52 9.86 8.86
C GLY A 161 7.07 9.68 9.30
N MET A 162 6.29 10.75 9.18
CA MET A 162 4.92 10.84 9.69
C MET A 162 4.02 9.70 9.19
N GLY A 163 3.29 9.03 10.09
CA GLY A 163 2.41 7.91 9.71
C GLY A 163 1.53 7.40 10.83
N GLU A 164 0.59 6.54 10.42
CA GLU A 164 -0.28 5.80 11.33
C GLU A 164 0.50 4.70 12.08
N PRO A 165 0.11 4.37 13.32
CA PRO A 165 0.84 3.39 14.11
C PRO A 165 0.63 1.93 13.66
N GLY A 166 -0.25 1.68 12.71
CA GLY A 166 -0.49 0.33 12.18
C GLY A 166 0.62 -0.20 11.26
N GLY A 167 1.42 0.69 10.66
CA GLY A 167 2.50 0.32 9.77
C GLY A 167 2.40 0.89 8.36
N VAL A 168 3.27 0.41 7.47
CA VAL A 168 3.34 0.85 6.06
C VAL A 168 3.28 -0.33 5.11
N ILE A 169 2.76 -0.08 3.92
CA ILE A 169 2.71 -1.02 2.79
C ILE A 169 3.60 -0.44 1.70
N ASN A 170 4.63 -1.18 1.29
CA ASN A 170 5.60 -0.71 0.31
C ASN A 170 5.49 -1.53 -0.98
N MET A 171 5.14 -0.86 -2.07
CA MET A 171 5.15 -1.41 -3.42
C MET A 171 6.56 -1.34 -3.97
N ILE A 172 7.22 -2.48 -4.10
CA ILE A 172 8.53 -2.57 -4.74
C ILE A 172 8.31 -2.71 -6.24
N THR A 173 8.98 -1.87 -7.03
CA THR A 173 8.79 -1.83 -8.49
C THR A 173 9.84 -2.64 -9.23
N LYS A 174 9.42 -3.21 -10.37
CA LYS A 174 10.29 -3.90 -11.31
C LYS A 174 11.38 -2.96 -11.83
N LYS A 175 12.61 -3.46 -11.91
CA LYS A 175 13.78 -2.69 -12.39
C LYS A 175 14.24 -3.18 -13.77
N PRO A 176 14.91 -2.33 -14.58
CA PRO A 176 15.63 -2.75 -15.76
C PRO A 176 16.70 -3.81 -15.44
N GLN A 177 16.86 -4.78 -16.32
CA GLN A 177 17.81 -5.90 -16.17
C GLN A 177 18.74 -5.98 -17.36
N LEU A 178 19.97 -6.47 -17.13
CA LEU A 178 20.96 -6.72 -18.19
C LEU A 178 20.70 -8.03 -18.94
N LEU A 179 19.79 -8.87 -18.46
CA LEU A 179 19.31 -10.05 -19.17
C LEU A 179 18.07 -9.65 -19.99
N GLN A 180 18.07 -10.01 -21.28
CA GLN A 180 16.92 -9.78 -22.13
C GLN A 180 15.77 -10.70 -21.73
N GLN A 181 14.63 -10.12 -21.44
CA GLN A 181 13.40 -10.83 -21.10
C GLN A 181 12.21 -10.10 -21.73
N VAL A 182 11.28 -10.86 -22.25
CA VAL A 182 10.01 -10.36 -22.78
C VAL A 182 8.88 -11.19 -22.20
N HIS A 183 7.92 -10.53 -21.58
CA HIS A 183 6.70 -11.14 -21.09
C HIS A 183 5.48 -10.50 -21.79
N ILE A 184 4.70 -11.31 -22.44
CA ILE A 184 3.44 -10.92 -23.10
C ILE A 184 2.32 -11.63 -22.37
N ASP A 185 1.33 -10.89 -21.93
CA ASP A 185 0.13 -11.41 -21.24
C ASP A 185 -1.12 -10.90 -21.88
N SER A 186 -2.12 -11.75 -22.01
CA SER A 186 -3.50 -11.38 -22.38
C SER A 186 -4.49 -12.09 -21.48
N TRP A 187 -5.61 -11.43 -21.16
CA TRP A 187 -6.62 -12.01 -20.28
C TRP A 187 -8.02 -11.60 -20.67
N GLY A 188 -8.96 -12.47 -20.38
CA GLY A 188 -10.39 -12.23 -20.50
C GLY A 188 -11.15 -12.57 -19.24
N SER A 189 -12.28 -11.91 -19.00
CA SER A 189 -13.09 -12.05 -17.80
C SER A 189 -14.54 -12.35 -18.10
N SER A 190 -15.19 -13.16 -17.25
CA SER A 190 -16.63 -13.36 -17.27
C SER A 190 -17.45 -12.08 -17.06
N LEU A 191 -16.82 -10.99 -16.61
CA LEU A 191 -17.42 -9.65 -16.49
C LEU A 191 -17.44 -8.88 -17.83
N LYS A 192 -17.35 -9.54 -18.97
CA LYS A 192 -17.37 -8.94 -20.31
C LYS A 192 -16.26 -7.91 -20.50
N GLY A 193 -15.09 -8.40 -20.76
CA GLY A 193 -13.92 -7.57 -21.01
C GLY A 193 -12.65 -8.35 -20.81
N GLY A 194 -11.54 -7.65 -20.95
CA GLY A 194 -10.21 -8.23 -20.87
C GLY A 194 -9.12 -7.17 -21.01
N GLY A 195 -7.92 -7.63 -21.27
CA GLY A 195 -6.78 -6.76 -21.42
C GLY A 195 -5.52 -7.49 -21.83
N GLY A 196 -4.42 -6.77 -21.83
CA GLY A 196 -3.11 -7.32 -22.12
C GLY A 196 -1.98 -6.45 -21.60
N GLN A 197 -0.85 -7.08 -21.40
CA GLN A 197 0.38 -6.47 -20.91
C GLN A 197 1.55 -6.87 -21.80
N LEU A 198 2.43 -5.91 -22.05
CA LEU A 198 3.75 -6.10 -22.62
C LEU A 198 4.77 -5.62 -21.59
N ASP A 199 5.71 -6.48 -21.20
CA ASP A 199 6.80 -6.14 -20.28
C ASP A 199 8.10 -6.67 -20.87
N PHE A 200 8.97 -5.77 -21.31
CA PHE A 200 10.24 -6.16 -21.90
C PHE A 200 11.39 -5.36 -21.30
N THR A 201 12.49 -6.06 -21.03
CA THR A 201 13.70 -5.51 -20.45
C THR A 201 14.93 -6.12 -21.14
N GLY A 202 16.03 -5.41 -21.09
CA GLY A 202 17.29 -5.90 -21.66
C GLY A 202 18.39 -4.85 -21.68
N PRO A 203 19.62 -5.25 -22.09
CA PRO A 203 20.74 -4.33 -22.20
C PRO A 203 20.63 -3.47 -23.47
N LEU A 204 21.20 -2.27 -23.42
CA LEU A 204 21.45 -1.42 -24.59
C LEU A 204 22.89 -1.63 -25.08
N GLY A 205 23.10 -2.70 -25.84
CA GLY A 205 24.43 -3.09 -26.29
C GLY A 205 25.37 -3.41 -25.12
N GLN A 206 26.63 -2.97 -25.21
CA GLN A 206 27.64 -3.15 -24.15
C GLN A 206 27.89 -1.87 -23.34
N SER A 207 26.96 -0.95 -23.34
CA SER A 207 27.11 0.38 -22.74
C SER A 207 26.93 0.44 -21.22
N GLY A 208 26.58 -0.68 -20.57
CA GLY A 208 26.18 -0.72 -19.17
C GLY A 208 24.76 -0.18 -18.90
N PHE A 209 24.03 0.25 -19.91
CA PHE A 209 22.64 0.62 -19.79
C PHE A 209 21.71 -0.59 -19.98
N ALA A 210 20.67 -0.65 -19.15
CA ALA A 210 19.52 -1.53 -19.34
C ALA A 210 18.23 -0.69 -19.40
N TYR A 211 17.26 -1.17 -20.15
CA TYR A 211 15.95 -0.56 -20.24
C TYR A 211 14.86 -1.53 -19.78
N ARG A 212 13.73 -1.00 -19.36
CA ARG A 212 12.47 -1.74 -19.22
C ARG A 212 11.32 -0.87 -19.69
N MET A 213 10.39 -1.48 -20.43
CA MET A 213 9.15 -0.86 -20.83
C MET A 213 7.98 -1.77 -20.48
N ILE A 214 7.03 -1.25 -19.73
CA ILE A 214 5.78 -1.95 -19.41
C ILE A 214 4.64 -1.14 -19.99
N VAL A 215 3.79 -1.81 -20.78
CA VAL A 215 2.53 -1.26 -21.30
C VAL A 215 1.42 -2.23 -20.92
N ASP A 216 0.36 -1.71 -20.33
CA ASP A 216 -0.80 -2.50 -19.90
C ASP A 216 -2.08 -1.77 -20.27
N HIS A 217 -3.05 -2.51 -20.73
CA HIS A 217 -4.42 -2.01 -20.94
C HIS A 217 -5.42 -3.06 -20.53
N GLY A 218 -6.44 -2.65 -19.78
CA GLY A 218 -7.54 -3.50 -19.40
C GLY A 218 -8.85 -2.72 -19.29
N GLU A 219 -9.92 -3.34 -19.79
CA GLU A 219 -11.29 -2.82 -19.67
C GLU A 219 -12.26 -3.97 -19.41
N VAL A 220 -13.08 -3.83 -18.34
CA VAL A 220 -14.14 -4.78 -17.98
C VAL A 220 -15.39 -4.04 -17.55
N ASP A 221 -16.56 -4.62 -17.80
CA ASP A 221 -17.80 -4.13 -17.21
C ASP A 221 -17.74 -4.25 -15.69
N TYR A 222 -18.37 -3.30 -15.01
CA TYR A 222 -18.54 -3.41 -13.57
C TYR A 222 -19.53 -4.52 -13.24
N TRP A 223 -19.26 -5.31 -12.24
CA TRP A 223 -20.09 -6.47 -11.90
C TRP A 223 -21.50 -6.11 -11.42
N ARG A 224 -21.72 -4.89 -10.93
CA ARG A 224 -23.07 -4.38 -10.64
C ARG A 224 -23.70 -3.81 -11.90
N ASN A 225 -24.99 -3.53 -11.87
CA ASN A 225 -25.84 -3.30 -13.03
C ASN A 225 -25.40 -2.25 -14.06
N PHE A 226 -24.40 -1.39 -13.77
CA PHE A 226 -23.79 -0.48 -14.74
C PHE A 226 -22.42 0.03 -14.29
N GLY A 227 -21.63 0.52 -15.24
CA GLY A 227 -20.30 1.07 -15.06
C GLY A 227 -19.21 0.22 -15.73
N ARG A 228 -18.01 0.74 -15.77
CA ARG A 228 -16.81 0.09 -16.33
C ARG A 228 -15.59 0.41 -15.51
N HIS A 229 -14.69 -0.56 -15.37
CA HIS A 229 -13.30 -0.35 -14.99
C HIS A 229 -12.45 -0.33 -16.25
N ARG A 230 -11.67 0.75 -16.44
CA ARG A 230 -10.67 0.85 -17.49
C ARG A 230 -9.40 1.41 -16.88
N GLN A 231 -8.27 0.82 -17.25
CA GLN A 231 -6.95 1.26 -16.86
C GLN A 231 -6.00 1.11 -18.05
N THR A 232 -5.15 2.11 -18.25
CA THR A 232 -4.03 2.05 -19.20
C THR A 232 -2.79 2.53 -18.50
N VAL A 233 -1.70 1.76 -18.58
CA VAL A 233 -0.41 2.09 -17.96
C VAL A 233 0.67 2.07 -19.02
N ALA A 234 1.56 3.07 -18.97
CA ALA A 234 2.80 3.11 -19.72
C ALA A 234 3.95 3.46 -18.77
N ALA A 235 4.95 2.58 -18.68
CA ALA A 235 6.01 2.71 -17.69
C ALA A 235 7.39 2.42 -18.27
N PRO A 236 8.04 3.39 -18.94
CA PRO A 236 9.43 3.30 -19.35
C PRO A 236 10.38 3.52 -18.17
N SER A 237 11.46 2.77 -18.13
CA SER A 237 12.56 3.00 -17.19
C SER A 237 13.90 2.64 -17.83
N ILE A 238 14.95 3.29 -17.37
CA ILE A 238 16.32 3.07 -17.79
C ILE A 238 17.22 3.00 -16.56
N MET A 239 18.23 2.15 -16.61
CA MET A 239 19.21 1.99 -15.54
C MET A 239 20.61 1.89 -16.13
N TRP A 240 21.55 2.58 -15.54
CA TRP A 240 22.95 2.50 -15.89
C TRP A 240 23.74 1.85 -14.76
N PHE A 241 24.55 0.87 -15.10
CA PHE A 241 25.40 0.12 -14.20
C PHE A 241 26.86 0.51 -14.45
N GLY A 242 27.38 1.41 -13.66
CA GLY A 242 28.80 1.74 -13.60
C GLY A 242 29.52 0.87 -12.55
N GLU A 243 30.82 1.05 -12.42
CA GLU A 243 31.64 0.26 -11.49
C GLU A 243 31.26 0.47 -10.01
N MET A 244 31.00 1.72 -9.63
CA MET A 244 30.68 2.11 -8.25
C MET A 244 29.36 2.88 -8.16
N THR A 245 28.74 3.19 -9.28
CA THR A 245 27.53 4.01 -9.36
C THR A 245 26.48 3.30 -10.17
N THR A 246 25.26 3.24 -9.65
CA THR A 246 24.08 2.84 -10.41
C THR A 246 23.11 4.01 -10.47
N LEU A 247 22.64 4.34 -11.68
CA LEU A 247 21.66 5.38 -11.92
C LEU A 247 20.39 4.76 -12.48
N ARG A 248 19.23 5.08 -11.90
CA ARG A 248 17.90 4.67 -12.38
C ARG A 248 17.03 5.87 -12.61
N VAL A 249 16.35 5.91 -13.75
CA VAL A 249 15.25 6.82 -14.05
C VAL A 249 14.04 6.00 -14.44
N ALA A 250 12.91 6.23 -13.78
CA ALA A 250 11.65 5.54 -14.05
C ALA A 250 10.51 6.57 -14.14
N TYR A 251 9.64 6.37 -15.12
CA TYR A 251 8.39 7.11 -15.28
C TYR A 251 7.24 6.12 -15.37
N GLU A 252 6.12 6.43 -14.78
CA GLU A 252 4.87 5.69 -14.94
C GLU A 252 3.73 6.68 -15.14
N HIS A 253 2.98 6.46 -16.21
CA HIS A 253 1.72 7.14 -16.48
C HIS A 253 0.58 6.14 -16.43
N MET A 254 -0.53 6.49 -15.77
CA MET A 254 -1.74 5.69 -15.73
C MET A 254 -2.96 6.56 -15.96
N GLU A 255 -3.80 6.17 -16.92
CA GLU A 255 -5.16 6.69 -17.08
C GLU A 255 -6.16 5.68 -16.52
N TYR A 256 -7.21 6.16 -15.85
CA TYR A 256 -8.21 5.28 -15.28
C TYR A 256 -9.64 5.83 -15.33
N LEU A 257 -10.58 4.91 -15.46
CA LEU A 257 -12.01 5.11 -15.25
C LEU A 257 -12.51 4.04 -14.29
N THR A 258 -13.17 4.44 -13.21
CA THR A 258 -13.67 3.53 -12.17
C THR A 258 -15.08 3.96 -11.76
N PRO A 259 -16.05 3.05 -11.63
CA PRO A 259 -17.36 3.37 -11.07
C PRO A 259 -17.21 3.95 -9.66
N PHE A 260 -17.94 5.02 -9.36
CA PHE A 260 -18.02 5.52 -8.01
C PHE A 260 -19.20 4.86 -7.32
N ASP A 261 -18.98 3.71 -6.72
CA ASP A 261 -20.03 2.92 -6.07
C ASP A 261 -19.92 2.99 -4.54
N ARG A 262 -20.98 3.43 -3.89
CA ARG A 262 -21.07 3.48 -2.43
C ARG A 262 -21.52 2.15 -1.81
N GLY A 263 -21.91 1.18 -2.64
CA GLY A 263 -22.38 -0.12 -2.20
C GLY A 263 -23.87 -0.16 -1.87
N THR A 264 -24.25 -0.92 -0.84
CA THR A 264 -25.62 -1.05 -0.36
C THR A 264 -25.83 -0.23 0.94
N ILE A 265 -27.04 -0.32 1.48
CA ILE A 265 -27.53 0.49 2.61
C ILE A 265 -27.99 -0.46 3.72
N ILE A 266 -27.85 -0.05 4.99
CA ILE A 266 -28.42 -0.75 6.15
C ILE A 266 -29.84 -0.26 6.40
N ASP A 267 -30.78 -1.19 6.54
CA ASP A 267 -32.09 -0.93 7.14
C ASP A 267 -31.88 -0.73 8.66
N ASN A 268 -32.02 0.51 9.12
CA ASN A 268 -31.80 0.87 10.53
C ASN A 268 -32.75 0.17 11.51
N ARG A 269 -33.85 -0.46 11.03
CA ARG A 269 -34.79 -1.22 11.86
C ARG A 269 -34.25 -2.61 12.19
N THR A 270 -33.55 -3.23 11.24
CA THR A 270 -33.04 -4.59 11.35
C THR A 270 -31.55 -4.65 11.64
N GLY A 271 -30.81 -3.58 11.37
CA GLY A 271 -29.35 -3.55 11.41
C GLY A 271 -28.70 -4.37 10.28
N LYS A 272 -29.47 -4.80 9.28
CA LYS A 272 -29.00 -5.64 8.15
C LYS A 272 -29.03 -4.83 6.85
N PRO A 273 -28.26 -5.24 5.84
CA PRO A 273 -28.40 -4.70 4.49
C PRO A 273 -29.83 -4.84 3.97
N VAL A 274 -30.29 -3.84 3.21
CA VAL A 274 -31.63 -3.90 2.58
C VAL A 274 -31.75 -5.12 1.67
N ASP A 275 -32.93 -5.75 1.66
CA ASP A 275 -33.20 -6.93 0.85
C ASP A 275 -33.43 -6.56 -0.62
N THR A 276 -32.35 -6.47 -1.36
CA THR A 276 -32.33 -6.19 -2.79
C THR A 276 -31.26 -7.05 -3.46
N SER A 277 -31.37 -7.23 -4.79
CA SER A 277 -30.32 -7.93 -5.52
C SER A 277 -28.95 -7.28 -5.29
N ARG A 278 -27.89 -8.07 -5.09
CA ARG A 278 -26.53 -7.60 -4.81
C ARG A 278 -25.91 -6.76 -5.93
N ASP A 279 -26.36 -6.95 -7.17
CA ASP A 279 -25.92 -6.20 -8.34
C ASP A 279 -26.63 -4.85 -8.47
N ARG A 280 -27.69 -4.59 -7.70
CA ARG A 280 -28.46 -3.34 -7.75
C ARG A 280 -27.70 -2.19 -7.13
N ARG A 281 -27.45 -1.14 -7.91
CA ARG A 281 -26.93 0.14 -7.46
C ARG A 281 -28.07 1.09 -7.11
N PHE A 282 -27.81 2.03 -6.18
CA PHE A 282 -28.79 3.05 -5.73
C PHE A 282 -28.43 4.46 -6.20
N ASP A 283 -27.52 4.56 -7.14
CA ASP A 283 -27.00 5.78 -7.73
C ASP A 283 -27.37 5.85 -9.24
N GLU A 284 -26.64 6.63 -10.02
CA GLU A 284 -26.89 6.82 -11.44
C GLU A 284 -25.72 6.28 -12.29
N SER A 285 -25.97 6.00 -13.56
CA SER A 285 -24.97 5.45 -14.47
C SER A 285 -23.75 6.37 -14.68
N TYR A 286 -23.87 7.66 -14.41
CA TYR A 286 -22.77 8.62 -14.47
C TYR A 286 -21.87 8.62 -13.23
N ASN A 287 -22.21 7.87 -12.18
CA ASN A 287 -21.37 7.76 -10.99
C ASN A 287 -20.04 7.09 -11.34
N ALA A 288 -19.04 7.90 -11.57
CA ALA A 288 -17.70 7.46 -11.95
C ALA A 288 -16.62 8.44 -11.48
N THR A 289 -15.43 7.93 -11.30
CA THR A 289 -14.19 8.69 -11.16
C THR A 289 -13.33 8.48 -12.39
N ARG A 290 -12.88 9.56 -12.99
CA ARG A 290 -11.91 9.56 -14.10
C ARG A 290 -10.68 10.33 -13.67
N GLY A 291 -9.53 9.83 -14.02
CA GLY A 291 -8.28 10.50 -13.66
C GLY A 291 -7.07 9.97 -14.39
N ASP A 292 -5.98 10.65 -14.12
CA ASP A 292 -4.64 10.27 -14.53
C ASP A 292 -3.68 10.37 -13.35
N GLN A 293 -2.66 9.54 -13.39
CA GLN A 293 -1.56 9.50 -12.42
C GLN A 293 -0.23 9.52 -13.15
N ASP A 294 0.70 10.29 -12.61
CA ASP A 294 2.10 10.30 -13.04
C ASP A 294 3.00 10.00 -11.85
N ASN A 295 4.02 9.20 -12.06
CA ASN A 295 5.05 8.95 -11.08
C ASN A 295 6.42 8.98 -11.74
N ILE A 296 7.35 9.76 -11.17
CA ILE A 296 8.73 9.88 -11.63
C ILE A 296 9.64 9.49 -10.47
N THR A 297 10.63 8.65 -10.72
CA THR A 297 11.65 8.29 -9.75
C THR A 297 13.03 8.42 -10.39
N LEU A 298 13.91 9.15 -9.72
CA LEU A 298 15.34 9.18 -9.98
C LEU A 298 16.05 8.59 -8.76
N GLN A 299 16.89 7.58 -8.97
CA GLN A 299 17.68 6.97 -7.91
C GLN A 299 19.14 6.88 -8.34
N ILE A 300 20.03 7.24 -7.43
CA ILE A 300 21.47 7.12 -7.58
C ILE A 300 21.98 6.32 -6.40
N ASP A 301 22.53 5.16 -6.66
CA ASP A 301 23.25 4.33 -5.69
C ASP A 301 24.74 4.49 -5.92
N GLN A 302 25.48 4.89 -4.90
CA GLN A 302 26.91 5.11 -4.96
C GLN A 302 27.63 4.25 -3.92
N VAL A 303 28.49 3.37 -4.34
CA VAL A 303 29.47 2.69 -3.46
C VAL A 303 30.56 3.69 -3.15
N LEU A 304 30.68 4.09 -1.88
CA LEU A 304 31.69 5.06 -1.43
C LEU A 304 33.03 4.35 -1.17
N ASN A 305 32.96 3.17 -0.57
CA ASN A 305 34.10 2.27 -0.33
C ASN A 305 33.59 0.86 0.03
N LEU A 306 34.45 -0.02 0.54
CA LEU A 306 34.10 -1.40 0.90
C LEU A 306 32.99 -1.51 1.99
N HIS A 307 32.88 -0.49 2.84
CA HIS A 307 31.97 -0.50 4.00
C HIS A 307 30.77 0.43 3.83
N TRP A 308 30.85 1.43 2.96
CA TRP A 308 29.85 2.50 2.89
C TRP A 308 29.22 2.61 1.51
N LYS A 309 27.90 2.70 1.50
CA LYS A 309 27.09 2.97 0.32
C LYS A 309 26.14 4.12 0.60
N SER A 310 25.97 5.01 -0.37
CA SER A 310 24.92 6.06 -0.30
C SER A 310 23.86 5.84 -1.38
N THR A 311 22.62 6.25 -1.06
CA THR A 311 21.51 6.26 -2.01
C THR A 311 20.84 7.62 -1.97
N LEU A 312 20.72 8.27 -3.11
CA LEU A 312 19.89 9.46 -3.32
C LEU A 312 18.66 9.05 -4.12
N THR A 313 17.47 9.38 -3.62
CA THR A 313 16.21 9.18 -4.33
C THR A 313 15.47 10.50 -4.42
N TYR A 314 15.07 10.88 -5.63
CA TYR A 314 14.07 11.91 -5.89
C TYR A 314 12.82 11.23 -6.44
N ALA A 315 11.66 11.54 -5.89
CA ALA A 315 10.39 11.04 -6.39
C ALA A 315 9.38 12.18 -6.53
N TYR A 316 8.60 12.13 -7.61
CA TYR A 316 7.47 13.01 -7.86
C TYR A 316 6.26 12.15 -8.21
N GLY A 317 5.15 12.36 -7.52
CA GLY A 317 3.87 11.72 -7.79
C GLY A 317 2.77 12.76 -7.99
N ARG A 318 1.88 12.54 -8.95
CA ARG A 318 0.69 13.36 -9.18
C ARG A 318 -0.50 12.48 -9.51
N ASN A 319 -1.64 12.77 -8.91
CA ASN A 319 -2.93 12.20 -9.27
C ASN A 319 -3.94 13.32 -9.50
N ARG A 320 -4.54 13.36 -10.70
CA ARG A 320 -5.63 14.27 -11.07
C ARG A 320 -6.89 13.46 -11.30
N TYR A 321 -8.02 13.93 -10.80
CA TYR A 321 -9.28 13.27 -11.04
C TYR A 321 -10.50 14.21 -10.97
N SER A 322 -11.57 13.76 -11.55
CA SER A 322 -12.92 14.27 -11.35
C SER A 322 -13.87 13.13 -11.00
N ASP A 323 -14.89 13.42 -10.23
CA ASP A 323 -15.97 12.46 -9.92
C ASP A 323 -17.35 13.08 -10.02
N ASN A 324 -18.35 12.21 -10.27
CA ASN A 324 -19.77 12.57 -10.22
C ASN A 324 -20.51 11.52 -9.41
N GLN A 325 -21.50 11.94 -8.64
CA GLN A 325 -22.25 11.07 -7.75
C GLN A 325 -23.71 11.53 -7.60
N ALA A 326 -24.65 10.60 -7.74
CA ALA A 326 -25.94 10.65 -7.07
C ALA A 326 -25.76 9.99 -5.70
N ARG A 327 -25.68 10.78 -4.65
CA ARG A 327 -25.30 10.31 -3.31
C ARG A 327 -26.53 10.07 -2.44
N ALA A 328 -26.67 8.87 -1.86
CA ALA A 328 -27.65 8.55 -0.84
C ALA A 328 -27.50 9.44 0.39
N ILE A 329 -28.61 10.01 0.87
CA ILE A 329 -28.67 10.90 2.03
C ILE A 329 -29.48 10.28 3.16
N LEU A 330 -30.67 9.73 2.85
CA LEU A 330 -31.60 9.19 3.84
C LEU A 330 -32.46 8.11 3.20
N LEU A 331 -32.59 6.98 3.86
CA LEU A 331 -33.52 5.92 3.50
C LEU A 331 -34.74 5.96 4.42
N ASN A 332 -35.96 5.96 3.85
CA ASN A 332 -37.14 5.54 4.56
C ASN A 332 -37.29 4.00 4.38
N PRO A 333 -37.01 3.21 5.42
CA PRO A 333 -36.97 1.77 5.29
C PRO A 333 -38.36 1.12 5.20
N ILE A 334 -39.43 1.85 5.46
CA ILE A 334 -40.80 1.35 5.33
C ILE A 334 -41.28 1.43 3.87
N THR A 335 -41.03 2.56 3.23
CA THR A 335 -41.48 2.80 1.85
C THR A 335 -40.44 2.41 0.81
N GLY A 336 -39.18 2.20 1.21
CA GLY A 336 -38.06 2.00 0.29
C GLY A 336 -37.60 3.26 -0.43
N VAL A 337 -38.13 4.43 -0.06
CA VAL A 337 -37.75 5.71 -0.67
C VAL A 337 -36.41 6.18 -0.13
N LEU A 338 -35.46 6.38 -1.03
CA LEU A 338 -34.11 6.86 -0.79
C LEU A 338 -33.98 8.29 -1.33
N SER A 339 -33.77 9.24 -0.45
CA SER A 339 -33.43 10.62 -0.85
C SER A 339 -31.97 10.67 -1.33
N ARG A 340 -31.73 11.29 -2.49
CA ARG A 340 -30.41 11.41 -3.10
C ARG A 340 -30.03 12.87 -3.34
N GLN A 341 -28.75 13.12 -3.43
CA GLN A 341 -28.17 14.45 -3.68
C GLN A 341 -27.10 14.36 -4.76
N ALA A 342 -27.06 15.31 -5.69
CA ALA A 342 -25.99 15.43 -6.64
C ALA A 342 -24.72 16.00 -5.96
N ASP A 343 -23.67 15.22 -6.00
CA ASP A 343 -22.34 15.59 -5.53
C ASP A 343 -21.32 15.38 -6.67
N ALA A 344 -20.33 16.25 -6.76
CA ALA A 344 -19.21 16.06 -7.70
C ALA A 344 -17.97 16.79 -7.21
N THR A 345 -16.83 16.34 -7.71
CA THR A 345 -15.55 17.05 -7.66
C THR A 345 -15.12 17.26 -9.11
N ALA A 346 -15.23 18.50 -9.61
CA ALA A 346 -14.92 18.79 -11.01
C ALA A 346 -13.41 18.76 -11.28
N SER A 347 -12.61 19.10 -10.27
CA SER A 347 -11.15 19.13 -10.35
C SER A 347 -10.52 18.81 -9.01
N ALA A 348 -9.78 17.73 -8.94
CA ALA A 348 -8.96 17.38 -7.79
C ALA A 348 -7.54 17.04 -8.24
N VAL A 349 -6.56 17.53 -7.51
CA VAL A 349 -5.14 17.24 -7.73
C VAL A 349 -4.50 16.92 -6.39
N SER A 350 -3.79 15.80 -6.34
CA SER A 350 -2.87 15.48 -5.25
C SER A 350 -1.48 15.32 -5.86
N GLN A 351 -0.49 15.99 -5.29
CA GLN A 351 0.89 15.87 -5.75
C GLN A 351 1.83 15.79 -4.55
N ALA A 352 2.89 15.03 -4.70
CA ALA A 352 3.97 14.94 -3.74
C ALA A 352 5.30 14.98 -4.45
N GLN A 353 6.28 15.59 -3.82
CA GLN A 353 7.68 15.45 -4.18
C GLN A 353 8.47 15.13 -2.94
N ALA A 354 9.46 14.26 -3.09
CA ALA A 354 10.31 13.82 -2.00
C ALA A 354 11.76 13.73 -2.47
N VAL A 355 12.66 14.06 -1.56
CA VAL A 355 14.09 13.80 -1.66
C VAL A 355 14.49 12.95 -0.47
N GLN A 356 15.16 11.86 -0.70
CA GLN A 356 15.71 10.99 0.34
C GLN A 356 17.18 10.76 0.08
N ILE A 357 17.98 10.90 1.13
CA ILE A 357 19.40 10.58 1.11
C ILE A 357 19.63 9.59 2.24
N THR A 358 20.23 8.43 1.94
CA THR A 358 20.65 7.47 2.94
C THR A 358 22.12 7.11 2.76
N VAL A 359 22.80 6.85 3.86
CA VAL A 359 24.16 6.32 3.89
C VAL A 359 24.15 5.10 4.79
N ASN A 360 24.47 3.95 4.21
CA ASN A 360 24.54 2.66 4.91
C ASN A 360 25.99 2.26 5.09
N GLY A 361 26.32 1.75 6.27
CA GLY A 361 27.66 1.26 6.58
C GLY A 361 27.64 -0.07 7.30
N ASP A 362 28.53 -0.98 6.86
CA ASP A 362 28.79 -2.25 7.51
C ASP A 362 30.22 -2.21 8.07
N LEU A 363 30.35 -2.18 9.40
CA LEU A 363 31.61 -1.98 10.11
C LEU A 363 31.81 -3.03 11.19
N ASP A 364 33.05 -3.38 11.45
CA ASP A 364 33.45 -4.07 12.69
C ASP A 364 34.05 -3.05 13.66
N ILE A 365 33.42 -2.86 14.81
CA ILE A 365 33.87 -1.95 15.84
C ILE A 365 34.00 -2.73 17.16
N ALA A 366 35.20 -2.83 17.68
CA ALA A 366 35.51 -3.56 18.91
C ALA A 366 35.09 -5.06 18.87
N GLY A 367 35.15 -5.69 17.68
CA GLY A 367 34.78 -7.10 17.49
C GLY A 367 33.27 -7.33 17.40
N MET A 368 32.46 -6.27 17.24
CA MET A 368 31.02 -6.32 17.05
C MET A 368 30.67 -5.80 15.64
N GLY A 369 29.81 -6.52 14.93
CA GLY A 369 29.28 -6.08 13.65
C GLY A 369 28.27 -4.95 13.82
N HIS A 370 28.44 -3.86 13.10
CA HIS A 370 27.56 -2.72 13.10
C HIS A 370 26.96 -2.50 11.71
N GLN A 371 25.63 -2.49 11.61
CA GLN A 371 24.90 -2.07 10.40
C GLN A 371 24.29 -0.70 10.62
N MET A 372 25.03 0.34 10.24
CA MET A 372 24.66 1.72 10.45
C MET A 372 23.84 2.26 9.27
N LEU A 373 22.82 3.05 9.58
CA LEU A 373 22.00 3.78 8.63
C LEU A 373 21.87 5.23 9.08
N PHE A 374 22.27 6.17 8.24
CA PHE A 374 22.02 7.60 8.39
C PHE A 374 21.15 8.08 7.25
N GLY A 375 20.24 8.99 7.52
CA GLY A 375 19.41 9.50 6.45
C GLY A 375 18.83 10.88 6.69
N PHE A 376 18.41 11.47 5.57
CA PHE A 376 17.67 12.71 5.48
C PHE A 376 16.52 12.54 4.50
N ASP A 377 15.31 12.97 4.90
CA ASP A 377 14.13 12.99 4.05
C ASP A 377 13.55 14.41 4.01
N TYR A 378 13.12 14.84 2.83
CA TYR A 378 12.27 16.01 2.61
C TYR A 378 11.04 15.61 1.82
N GLU A 379 9.86 16.06 2.23
CA GLU A 379 8.58 15.85 1.53
C GLU A 379 7.78 17.17 1.43
N ASP A 380 7.15 17.40 0.26
CA ASP A 380 6.15 18.45 0.05
C ASP A 380 4.91 17.83 -0.60
N ASN A 381 3.86 17.65 0.21
CA ASN A 381 2.59 17.04 -0.18
C ASN A 381 1.51 18.10 -0.29
N ARG A 382 0.85 18.19 -1.45
CA ARG A 382 -0.19 19.17 -1.71
C ARG A 382 -1.43 18.47 -2.26
N THR A 383 -2.58 18.81 -1.70
CA THR A 383 -3.88 18.38 -2.20
C THR A 383 -4.76 19.58 -2.44
N TYR A 384 -5.34 19.65 -3.63
CA TYR A 384 -6.30 20.67 -4.00
C TYR A 384 -7.57 20.02 -4.57
N ARG A 385 -8.74 20.50 -4.14
CA ARG A 385 -10.03 20.17 -4.73
C ARG A 385 -10.75 21.48 -5.05
N GLY A 386 -10.89 21.77 -6.33
CA GLY A 386 -11.49 22.99 -6.84
C GLY A 386 -12.99 23.02 -6.73
N ASP A 387 -13.69 23.08 -7.85
CA ASP A 387 -15.15 23.16 -7.86
C ASP A 387 -15.80 21.90 -7.26
N MET A 388 -16.43 22.10 -6.09
CA MET A 388 -17.18 21.05 -5.41
C MET A 388 -18.67 21.27 -5.67
N ILE A 389 -19.30 20.37 -6.40
CA ILE A 389 -20.73 20.36 -6.61
C ILE A 389 -21.40 19.80 -5.37
N ARG A 390 -22.36 20.53 -4.81
CA ARG A 390 -23.16 20.13 -3.65
C ARG A 390 -24.58 20.69 -3.82
N ASP A 391 -25.36 19.98 -4.62
CA ASP A 391 -26.72 20.38 -4.93
C ASP A 391 -27.71 19.58 -4.06
N LYS A 392 -28.42 20.29 -3.19
CA LYS A 392 -29.38 19.71 -2.24
C LYS A 392 -30.74 19.35 -2.88
N LYS A 393 -30.86 19.34 -4.21
CA LYS A 393 -32.08 18.83 -4.83
C LYS A 393 -32.21 17.36 -4.49
N ASN A 394 -33.25 17.03 -3.76
CA ASN A 394 -33.60 15.65 -3.45
C ASN A 394 -34.43 15.10 -4.61
N GLU A 395 -33.91 14.05 -5.24
CA GLU A 395 -34.70 13.21 -6.13
C GLU A 395 -34.98 11.91 -5.41
N ASP A 396 -36.24 11.59 -5.20
CA ASP A 396 -36.67 10.36 -4.57
C ASP A 396 -36.41 9.17 -5.49
N PHE A 397 -35.88 8.12 -4.91
CA PHE A 397 -35.50 6.91 -5.61
C PHE A 397 -36.01 5.70 -4.82
N ASN A 398 -36.82 4.85 -5.42
CA ASN A 398 -37.28 3.66 -4.72
C ASN A 398 -36.27 2.52 -4.89
N ILE A 399 -35.71 2.00 -3.80
CA ILE A 399 -34.69 0.95 -3.82
C ILE A 399 -35.24 -0.40 -4.30
N TYR A 400 -36.54 -0.65 -4.18
CA TYR A 400 -37.21 -1.89 -4.63
C TYR A 400 -37.68 -1.78 -6.08
N HIS A 401 -38.04 -0.59 -6.53
CA HIS A 401 -38.53 -0.28 -7.89
C HIS A 401 -37.69 0.85 -8.51
N PRO A 402 -36.39 0.60 -8.80
CA PRO A 402 -35.48 1.65 -9.23
C PRO A 402 -35.82 2.17 -10.63
N VAL A 403 -35.84 3.49 -10.78
CA VAL A 403 -35.88 4.18 -12.07
C VAL A 403 -34.59 4.99 -12.17
N TYR A 404 -33.75 4.66 -13.14
CA TYR A 404 -32.48 5.33 -13.37
C TYR A 404 -32.59 6.42 -14.44
N GLY A 405 -31.64 7.35 -14.45
CA GLY A 405 -31.60 8.46 -15.40
C GLY A 405 -32.50 9.64 -15.05
N VAL A 406 -33.18 9.58 -13.90
CA VAL A 406 -34.09 10.66 -13.45
C VAL A 406 -33.38 11.80 -12.73
N MET A 407 -32.22 11.52 -12.15
CA MET A 407 -31.40 12.53 -11.47
C MET A 407 -30.29 13.05 -12.41
N PRO A 408 -30.43 14.29 -12.93
CA PRO A 408 -29.42 14.83 -13.83
C PRO A 408 -28.13 15.21 -13.10
N LEU A 409 -27.04 15.35 -13.85
CA LEU A 409 -25.83 16.00 -13.38
C LEU A 409 -26.12 17.43 -12.95
N SER A 410 -25.56 17.86 -11.83
CA SER A 410 -25.64 19.24 -11.39
C SER A 410 -24.35 20.00 -11.66
N THR A 411 -24.49 21.28 -11.98
CA THR A 411 -23.36 22.22 -12.14
C THR A 411 -23.25 23.22 -10.97
N LYS A 412 -24.06 23.04 -9.94
CA LYS A 412 -24.14 23.97 -8.80
C LYS A 412 -22.92 23.88 -7.91
N VAL A 413 -21.97 24.79 -8.12
CA VAL A 413 -20.74 24.89 -7.32
C VAL A 413 -21.06 25.44 -5.92
N SER A 414 -20.59 24.75 -4.91
CA SER A 414 -20.69 25.17 -3.51
C SER A 414 -19.52 26.08 -3.13
N VAL A 415 -19.74 27.36 -3.00
CA VAL A 415 -18.73 28.35 -2.57
C VAL A 415 -18.09 27.94 -1.23
N LYS A 416 -18.91 27.53 -0.24
CA LYS A 416 -18.45 27.13 1.11
C LYS A 416 -17.59 25.85 1.09
N ASN A 417 -17.82 24.94 0.15
CA ASN A 417 -17.17 23.62 0.10
C ASN A 417 -16.16 23.47 -1.05
N SER A 418 -15.88 24.52 -1.80
CA SER A 418 -14.86 24.50 -2.86
C SER A 418 -13.48 24.87 -2.32
N ASP A 419 -12.47 24.74 -3.19
CA ASP A 419 -11.09 25.14 -2.94
C ASP A 419 -10.47 24.54 -1.67
N HIS A 420 -10.77 23.24 -1.42
CA HIS A 420 -10.07 22.53 -0.35
C HIS A 420 -8.58 22.51 -0.66
N ARG A 421 -7.77 22.99 0.26
CA ARG A 421 -6.29 22.91 0.20
C ARG A 421 -5.78 22.22 1.44
N ARG A 422 -4.82 21.33 1.22
CA ARG A 422 -3.99 20.74 2.27
C ARG A 422 -2.57 20.73 1.76
N ASN A 423 -1.69 21.43 2.46
CA ASN A 423 -0.26 21.43 2.20
C ASN A 423 0.42 20.89 3.45
N LEU A 424 1.33 19.95 3.26
CA LEU A 424 2.13 19.37 4.31
C LEU A 424 3.57 19.29 3.82
N LYS A 425 4.44 20.05 4.45
CA LYS A 425 5.89 19.98 4.22
C LYS A 425 6.54 19.36 5.43
N SER A 426 7.55 18.56 5.21
CA SER A 426 8.33 18.00 6.30
C SER A 426 9.77 17.75 5.89
N PHE A 427 10.64 17.73 6.86
CA PHE A 427 11.98 17.17 6.74
C PHE A 427 12.34 16.39 8.00
N GLY A 428 13.15 15.38 7.83
CA GLY A 428 13.60 14.55 8.93
C GLY A 428 15.04 14.10 8.77
N TRP A 429 15.75 14.04 9.90
CA TRP A 429 17.04 13.40 10.03
C TRP A 429 16.90 12.16 10.87
N PHE A 430 17.51 11.06 10.47
CA PHE A 430 17.45 9.82 11.23
C PHE A 430 18.76 9.07 11.19
N MET A 431 18.95 8.30 12.25
CA MET A 431 20.06 7.36 12.37
C MET A 431 19.57 6.07 13.02
N GLN A 432 20.14 4.97 12.61
CA GLN A 432 19.88 3.64 13.17
C GLN A 432 21.18 2.85 13.17
N ASP A 433 21.37 2.03 14.18
CA ASP A 433 22.43 1.04 14.22
C ASP A 433 21.86 -0.30 14.67
N ALA A 434 22.18 -1.36 13.94
CA ALA A 434 21.92 -2.74 14.32
C ALA A 434 23.26 -3.38 14.68
N ILE A 435 23.46 -3.61 15.98
CA ILE A 435 24.71 -4.06 16.57
C ILE A 435 24.63 -5.56 16.83
N GLU A 436 25.46 -6.33 16.15
CA GLU A 436 25.66 -7.76 16.44
C GLU A 436 26.61 -7.91 17.63
N LEU A 437 26.06 -7.90 18.85
CA LEU A 437 26.83 -8.02 20.09
C LEU A 437 27.56 -9.38 20.18
N THR A 438 26.94 -10.41 19.66
CA THR A 438 27.46 -11.78 19.52
C THR A 438 26.74 -12.43 18.34
N ASP A 439 27.15 -13.63 17.94
CA ASP A 439 26.46 -14.44 16.93
C ASP A 439 24.96 -14.67 17.23
N LYS A 440 24.56 -14.53 18.50
CA LYS A 440 23.19 -14.78 18.97
C LYS A 440 22.40 -13.52 19.27
N TRP A 441 23.02 -12.39 19.55
CA TRP A 441 22.33 -11.20 20.01
C TRP A 441 22.54 -10.03 19.06
N ILE A 442 21.43 -9.49 18.57
CA ILE A 442 21.41 -8.25 17.80
C ILE A 442 20.59 -7.21 18.58
N VAL A 443 21.14 -6.03 18.76
CA VAL A 443 20.45 -4.87 19.35
C VAL A 443 20.30 -3.79 18.28
N LEU A 444 19.08 -3.36 18.06
CA LEU A 444 18.75 -2.27 17.13
C LEU A 444 18.35 -1.03 17.94
N ALA A 445 18.95 0.09 17.64
CA ALA A 445 18.59 1.40 18.19
C ALA A 445 18.52 2.43 17.06
N GLY A 446 17.47 3.23 17.06
CA GLY A 446 17.28 4.29 16.07
C GLY A 446 16.57 5.49 16.65
N LEU A 447 16.89 6.66 16.12
CA LEU A 447 16.28 7.93 16.48
C LEU A 447 16.07 8.79 15.22
N ARG A 448 14.92 9.43 15.14
CA ARG A 448 14.60 10.38 14.10
C ARG A 448 14.15 11.70 14.71
N TYR A 449 14.57 12.80 14.13
CA TYR A 449 14.01 14.14 14.34
C TYR A 449 13.23 14.54 13.11
N ASP A 450 11.94 14.84 13.26
CA ASP A 450 11.08 15.38 12.21
C ASP A 450 10.61 16.78 12.55
N TYR A 451 10.57 17.63 11.52
CA TYR A 451 9.87 18.92 11.52
C TYR A 451 8.79 18.90 10.46
N PHE A 452 7.63 19.50 10.75
CA PHE A 452 6.52 19.63 9.80
C PHE A 452 5.93 21.04 9.81
N ASP A 453 5.33 21.40 8.67
CA ASP A 453 4.52 22.59 8.46
C ASP A 453 3.24 22.16 7.70
N ALA A 454 2.07 22.38 8.32
CA ALA A 454 0.78 21.90 7.85
C ALA A 454 -0.23 23.05 7.73
N LEU A 455 -0.74 23.26 6.52
CA LEU A 455 -1.81 24.22 6.25
C LEU A 455 -3.00 23.52 5.63
N SER A 456 -4.20 23.76 6.13
CA SER A 456 -5.44 23.34 5.48
C SER A 456 -6.59 24.30 5.66
N GLY A 457 -7.48 24.31 4.66
CA GLY A 457 -8.66 25.18 4.65
C GLY A 457 -9.52 24.95 3.42
N LYS A 458 -10.57 25.73 3.28
CA LYS A 458 -11.53 25.69 2.17
C LYS A 458 -12.32 26.98 2.00
N GLY A 459 -13.10 27.07 0.94
CA GLY A 459 -14.10 28.11 0.71
C GLY A 459 -13.63 29.20 -0.24
N ARG A 460 -14.61 30.00 -0.71
CA ARG A 460 -14.45 31.21 -1.54
C ARG A 460 -15.12 32.38 -0.85
N PRO A 461 -14.38 33.30 -0.22
CA PRO A 461 -12.93 33.36 -0.12
C PRO A 461 -12.34 32.19 0.70
N PHE A 462 -11.07 31.86 0.43
CA PHE A 462 -10.38 30.78 1.16
C PHE A 462 -10.25 31.13 2.64
N SER A 463 -10.64 30.19 3.52
CA SER A 463 -10.50 30.29 4.96
C SER A 463 -9.55 29.20 5.46
N THR A 464 -8.48 29.61 6.13
CA THR A 464 -7.53 28.70 6.78
C THR A 464 -8.14 28.17 8.08
N ASN A 465 -8.15 26.86 8.23
CA ASN A 465 -8.68 26.16 9.40
C ASN A 465 -7.56 25.45 10.20
N THR A 466 -6.50 25.06 9.54
CA THR A 466 -5.27 24.58 10.17
C THR A 466 -4.09 25.37 9.61
N ASP A 467 -3.27 25.90 10.49
CA ASP A 467 -1.96 26.48 10.22
C ASP A 467 -1.09 26.14 11.43
N SER A 468 -0.26 25.11 11.28
CA SER A 468 0.49 24.56 12.41
C SER A 468 1.83 24.00 11.95
N SER A 469 2.83 24.21 12.78
CA SER A 469 4.15 23.62 12.62
C SER A 469 4.63 23.00 13.91
N GLY A 470 5.59 22.10 13.83
CA GLY A 470 6.13 21.47 15.01
C GLY A 470 7.22 20.46 14.69
N SER A 471 7.81 19.91 15.76
CA SER A 471 8.85 18.90 15.63
C SER A 471 8.66 17.77 16.64
N LYS A 472 9.23 16.62 16.34
CA LYS A 472 9.15 15.43 17.19
C LYS A 472 10.42 14.58 17.06
N PHE A 473 10.92 14.10 18.20
CA PHE A 473 11.87 12.99 18.24
C PHE A 473 11.11 11.66 18.30
N ILE A 474 11.54 10.70 17.51
CA ILE A 474 10.86 9.42 17.29
C ILE A 474 11.86 8.30 17.50
N PRO A 475 11.84 7.63 18.66
CA PRO A 475 12.72 6.50 18.95
C PRO A 475 12.18 5.21 18.35
N ARG A 476 13.09 4.28 18.06
CA ARG A 476 12.86 2.87 17.80
C ARG A 476 13.98 2.06 18.42
N THR A 477 13.63 0.99 19.10
CA THR A 477 14.61 0.05 19.63
C THR A 477 14.09 -1.37 19.54
N GLY A 478 15.00 -2.33 19.48
CA GLY A 478 14.65 -3.73 19.45
C GLY A 478 15.83 -4.62 19.79
N VAL A 479 15.53 -5.83 20.16
CA VAL A 479 16.50 -6.87 20.43
C VAL A 479 16.06 -8.15 19.70
N VAL A 480 17.02 -8.86 19.09
CA VAL A 480 16.83 -10.18 18.51
C VAL A 480 17.76 -11.14 19.24
N TYR A 481 17.21 -12.27 19.63
CA TYR A 481 17.97 -13.40 20.16
C TYR A 481 17.82 -14.61 19.22
N LYS A 482 18.91 -15.02 18.58
CA LYS A 482 18.99 -16.20 17.73
C LYS A 482 19.22 -17.43 18.62
N LEU A 483 18.18 -18.23 18.81
CA LEU A 483 18.31 -19.50 19.54
C LEU A 483 19.14 -20.50 18.67
N THR A 484 18.77 -20.57 17.39
CA THR A 484 19.52 -21.26 16.32
C THR A 484 19.63 -20.34 15.09
N PRO A 485 20.41 -20.67 14.05
CA PRO A 485 20.43 -19.90 12.80
C PRO A 485 19.05 -19.73 12.17
N GLU A 486 18.13 -20.69 12.38
CA GLU A 486 16.81 -20.76 11.75
C GLU A 486 15.69 -20.24 12.68
N LEU A 487 15.97 -19.97 13.99
CA LEU A 487 14.95 -19.55 14.97
C LEU A 487 15.42 -18.35 15.78
N SER A 488 14.70 -17.26 15.68
CA SER A 488 14.92 -16.05 16.46
C SER A 488 13.70 -15.62 17.27
N PHE A 489 13.95 -15.02 18.42
CA PHE A 489 12.98 -14.28 19.24
C PHE A 489 13.32 -12.82 19.22
N TYR A 490 12.31 -11.97 19.28
CA TYR A 490 12.54 -10.53 19.31
C TYR A 490 11.59 -9.80 20.25
N GLY A 491 12.03 -8.63 20.69
CA GLY A 491 11.20 -7.66 21.37
C GLY A 491 11.53 -6.27 20.84
N SER A 492 10.52 -5.41 20.67
CA SER A 492 10.74 -4.05 20.19
C SER A 492 9.78 -3.03 20.77
N TYR A 493 10.27 -1.78 20.78
CA TYR A 493 9.50 -0.58 21.03
C TYR A 493 9.65 0.38 19.87
N SER A 494 8.54 0.94 19.39
CA SER A 494 8.54 1.92 18.30
C SER A 494 7.45 2.96 18.47
N GLU A 495 7.70 4.17 17.97
CA GLU A 495 6.76 5.27 17.98
C GLU A 495 6.37 5.69 16.56
N SER A 496 5.20 6.30 16.46
CA SER A 496 4.75 7.05 15.28
C SER A 496 4.17 8.38 15.68
N PHE A 497 4.17 9.32 14.75
CA PHE A 497 3.42 10.54 14.89
C PHE A 497 2.83 10.96 13.54
N LYS A 498 1.74 11.75 13.60
CA LYS A 498 1.09 12.28 12.42
C LYS A 498 0.48 13.65 12.76
N PRO A 499 0.82 14.73 12.02
CA PRO A 499 0.18 16.02 12.21
C PRO A 499 -1.32 15.94 12.02
N ASN A 500 -2.07 16.52 12.95
CA ASN A 500 -3.50 16.70 12.81
C ASN A 500 -3.79 17.88 11.89
N SER A 501 -4.70 17.70 10.95
CA SER A 501 -5.10 18.73 9.98
C SER A 501 -6.59 18.60 9.67
N SER A 502 -7.35 19.65 9.92
CA SER A 502 -8.80 19.70 9.68
C SER A 502 -9.16 20.88 8.78
N ILE A 503 -10.07 20.64 7.84
CA ILE A 503 -10.76 21.68 7.06
C ILE A 503 -12.05 22.17 7.74
N ALA A 504 -12.41 21.62 8.91
CA ALA A 504 -13.50 22.09 9.75
C ALA A 504 -12.97 23.09 10.79
N LYS A 505 -13.89 23.88 11.34
CA LYS A 505 -13.56 24.81 12.43
C LYS A 505 -12.94 24.06 13.62
N GLN A 506 -11.93 24.63 14.23
CA GLN A 506 -11.26 24.10 15.41
C GLN A 506 -11.59 24.95 16.63
N ILE A 507 -11.68 24.32 17.80
CA ILE A 507 -11.89 25.02 19.09
C ILE A 507 -10.54 25.26 19.79
N SER A 508 -9.54 24.43 19.50
CA SER A 508 -8.22 24.47 20.14
C SER A 508 -7.12 24.07 19.16
N SER A 509 -5.87 24.27 19.55
CA SER A 509 -4.75 23.68 18.81
C SER A 509 -4.92 22.16 18.68
N LEU A 510 -4.51 21.63 17.53
CA LEU A 510 -4.54 20.19 17.25
C LEU A 510 -3.12 19.62 17.39
N PRO A 511 -2.68 19.16 18.58
CA PRO A 511 -1.40 18.49 18.70
C PRO A 511 -1.36 17.26 17.80
N PRO A 512 -0.18 16.87 17.26
CA PRO A 512 -0.05 15.70 16.43
C PRO A 512 -0.54 14.43 17.14
N GLU A 513 -1.16 13.54 16.38
CA GLU A 513 -1.43 12.16 16.82
C GLU A 513 -0.11 11.46 17.14
N GLN A 514 -0.08 10.67 18.19
CA GLN A 514 1.09 9.93 18.65
C GLN A 514 0.71 8.47 18.85
N GLY A 515 1.49 7.57 18.25
CA GLY A 515 1.37 6.12 18.43
C GLY A 515 2.58 5.56 19.16
N GLN A 516 2.35 4.60 20.05
CA GLN A 516 3.38 3.84 20.76
C GLN A 516 3.05 2.36 20.63
N SER A 517 4.04 1.53 20.37
CA SER A 517 3.89 0.09 20.23
C SER A 517 4.96 -0.67 20.97
N TRP A 518 4.51 -1.70 21.68
CA TRP A 518 5.35 -2.81 22.16
C TRP A 518 5.01 -4.04 21.34
N GLU A 519 6.04 -4.77 20.92
CA GLU A 519 5.88 -6.03 20.19
C GLU A 519 6.91 -7.05 20.69
N ILE A 520 6.47 -8.28 20.86
CA ILE A 520 7.33 -9.44 21.08
C ILE A 520 6.94 -10.52 20.08
N GLY A 521 7.89 -11.31 19.65
CA GLY A 521 7.57 -12.36 18.68
C GLY A 521 8.70 -13.35 18.46
N SER A 522 8.44 -14.29 17.57
CA SER A 522 9.42 -15.25 17.08
C SER A 522 9.35 -15.33 15.56
N LYS A 523 10.48 -15.59 14.95
CA LYS A 523 10.62 -15.84 13.53
C LYS A 523 11.43 -17.11 13.32
N ALA A 524 10.96 -17.94 12.41
CA ALA A 524 11.58 -19.23 12.15
C ALA A 524 11.64 -19.51 10.65
N GLU A 525 12.71 -20.10 10.22
CA GLU A 525 12.79 -20.87 8.99
C GLU A 525 12.44 -22.32 9.33
N LEU A 526 11.18 -22.68 9.06
CA LEU A 526 10.60 -23.99 9.35
C LEU A 526 10.81 -24.87 8.12
N LEU A 527 11.46 -25.98 8.24
CA LEU A 527 11.77 -26.83 7.10
C LEU A 527 12.58 -26.06 6.03
N ASN A 528 13.20 -26.73 5.12
CA ASN A 528 13.93 -26.05 4.03
C ASN A 528 12.94 -25.41 3.07
N GLY A 529 12.67 -24.11 3.22
CA GLY A 529 11.82 -23.37 2.30
C GLY A 529 10.55 -22.74 2.87
N VAL A 530 10.32 -22.82 4.20
CA VAL A 530 9.14 -22.19 4.86
C VAL A 530 9.58 -21.20 5.92
N THR A 531 9.07 -19.98 5.87
CA THR A 531 9.26 -18.97 6.91
C THR A 531 7.99 -18.81 7.73
N GLY A 532 8.13 -18.63 9.05
CA GLY A 532 7.06 -18.35 9.98
C GLY A 532 7.36 -17.15 10.86
N THR A 533 6.36 -16.31 11.12
CA THR A 533 6.43 -15.19 12.08
C THR A 533 5.22 -15.25 13.00
N LEU A 534 5.47 -15.26 14.30
CA LEU A 534 4.46 -15.06 15.34
C LEU A 534 4.75 -13.75 16.06
N ALA A 535 3.76 -12.85 16.15
CA ALA A 535 3.88 -11.55 16.79
C ALA A 535 2.73 -11.31 17.77
N LEU A 536 3.06 -10.79 18.95
CA LEU A 536 2.12 -10.26 19.93
C LEU A 536 2.39 -8.76 20.06
N PHE A 537 1.36 -7.95 19.90
CA PHE A 537 1.51 -6.51 19.88
C PHE A 537 0.50 -5.78 20.78
N ASP A 538 0.91 -4.61 21.26
CA ASP A 538 0.09 -3.63 21.96
C ASP A 538 0.41 -2.24 21.43
N ILE A 539 -0.58 -1.61 20.79
CA ILE A 539 -0.45 -0.29 20.16
C ILE A 539 -1.44 0.68 20.79
N ALA A 540 -0.95 1.79 21.30
CA ALA A 540 -1.76 2.90 21.81
C ALA A 540 -1.59 4.15 20.94
N LYS A 541 -2.71 4.77 20.54
CA LYS A 541 -2.76 6.03 19.78
C LYS A 541 -3.46 7.12 20.59
N ARG A 542 -2.85 8.29 20.71
CA ARG A 542 -3.34 9.45 21.47
C ARG A 542 -3.54 10.64 20.54
N HIS A 543 -4.26 11.68 21.04
CA HIS A 543 -4.59 12.91 20.32
C HIS A 543 -5.37 12.64 19.02
N VAL A 544 -6.24 11.64 19.04
CA VAL A 544 -7.12 11.34 17.91
C VAL A 544 -8.16 12.44 17.79
N MET A 545 -8.35 12.93 16.55
CA MET A 545 -9.36 13.94 16.28
C MET A 545 -10.76 13.38 16.48
N VAL A 546 -11.58 14.09 17.23
CA VAL A 546 -13.02 13.85 17.39
C VAL A 546 -13.80 15.06 16.92
N ASN A 547 -14.97 14.82 16.32
CA ASN A 547 -15.88 15.88 15.90
C ASN A 547 -17.07 15.92 16.86
N GLU A 548 -17.36 17.09 17.37
CA GLU A 548 -18.50 17.35 18.24
C GLU A 548 -19.43 18.37 17.60
N LEU A 549 -20.72 18.28 17.91
CA LEU A 549 -21.72 19.27 17.51
C LEU A 549 -21.88 20.24 18.67
N ILE A 550 -21.42 21.48 18.51
CA ILE A 550 -21.56 22.56 19.49
C ILE A 550 -22.33 23.69 18.82
N ASP A 551 -23.45 24.09 19.41
CA ASP A 551 -24.35 25.15 18.91
C ASP A 551 -24.75 24.96 17.43
N GLY A 552 -24.95 23.71 17.01
CA GLY A 552 -25.31 23.34 15.63
C GLY A 552 -24.17 23.38 14.63
N GLU A 553 -22.93 23.67 15.03
CA GLU A 553 -21.74 23.62 14.22
C GLU A 553 -20.88 22.41 14.58
N THR A 554 -20.39 21.70 13.54
CA THR A 554 -19.40 20.64 13.75
C THR A 554 -18.03 21.25 13.99
N VAL A 555 -17.47 21.01 15.15
CA VAL A 555 -16.12 21.45 15.56
C VAL A 555 -15.21 20.25 15.81
N THR A 556 -13.92 20.43 15.55
CA THR A 556 -12.92 19.39 15.72
C THR A 556 -12.02 19.71 16.92
N ARG A 557 -11.76 18.70 17.75
CA ARG A 557 -10.75 18.75 18.83
C ARG A 557 -9.99 17.44 18.93
N THR A 558 -8.89 17.39 19.69
CA THR A 558 -8.08 16.21 19.95
C THR A 558 -8.35 15.67 21.35
N ALA A 559 -9.29 14.76 21.48
CA ALA A 559 -9.69 14.17 22.77
C ALA A 559 -9.68 12.64 22.75
N GLY A 560 -9.50 12.01 21.57
CA GLY A 560 -9.64 10.58 21.43
C GLY A 560 -8.37 9.80 21.73
N ARG A 561 -8.55 8.56 22.23
CA ARG A 561 -7.51 7.52 22.32
C ARG A 561 -8.03 6.21 21.78
N ILE A 562 -7.15 5.47 21.13
CA ILE A 562 -7.44 4.14 20.58
C ILE A 562 -6.33 3.20 21.05
N ARG A 563 -6.69 1.97 21.44
CA ARG A 563 -5.75 0.90 21.72
C ARG A 563 -6.08 -0.32 20.88
N SER A 564 -5.06 -0.95 20.33
CA SER A 564 -5.17 -2.20 19.58
C SER A 564 -4.16 -3.19 20.09
N GLN A 565 -4.63 -4.36 20.48
CA GLN A 565 -3.83 -5.49 20.98
C GLN A 565 -4.15 -6.73 20.16
N GLY A 566 -3.17 -7.59 19.98
CA GLY A 566 -3.43 -8.78 19.19
C GLY A 566 -2.28 -9.76 19.08
N VAL A 567 -2.60 -10.84 18.38
CA VAL A 567 -1.68 -11.90 18.00
C VAL A 567 -1.79 -12.11 16.50
N GLU A 568 -0.66 -12.21 15.82
CA GLU A 568 -0.58 -12.47 14.39
C GLU A 568 0.36 -13.63 14.11
N LEU A 569 -0.05 -14.47 13.17
CA LEU A 569 0.75 -15.56 12.61
C LEU A 569 0.77 -15.43 11.09
N ASP A 570 1.96 -15.43 10.52
CA ASP A 570 2.20 -15.52 9.07
C ASP A 570 3.16 -16.67 8.82
N VAL A 571 2.80 -17.61 7.93
CA VAL A 571 3.62 -18.73 7.47
C VAL A 571 3.55 -18.74 5.94
N ALA A 572 4.69 -18.79 5.27
CA ALA A 572 4.75 -18.82 3.80
C ALA A 572 5.99 -19.57 3.32
N GLY A 573 5.85 -20.32 2.23
CA GLY A 573 6.97 -20.99 1.57
C GLY A 573 6.60 -22.31 0.92
N GLU A 574 7.61 -23.12 0.61
CA GLU A 574 7.53 -24.43 0.00
C GLU A 574 7.52 -25.52 1.08
N LEU A 575 6.35 -26.17 1.30
CA LEU A 575 6.23 -27.32 2.23
C LEU A 575 6.95 -28.56 1.70
N THR A 576 6.96 -28.72 0.39
CA THR A 576 7.71 -29.73 -0.37
C THR A 576 8.14 -29.11 -1.70
N ASP A 577 8.99 -29.76 -2.46
CA ASP A 577 9.47 -29.28 -3.76
C ASP A 577 8.32 -28.93 -4.73
N ASP A 578 7.15 -29.53 -4.55
CA ASP A 578 5.98 -29.37 -5.41
C ASP A 578 4.78 -28.70 -4.74
N LEU A 579 4.83 -28.39 -3.43
CA LEU A 579 3.71 -27.83 -2.66
C LEU A 579 4.12 -26.55 -1.95
N SER A 580 3.59 -25.42 -2.41
CA SER A 580 3.72 -24.12 -1.78
C SER A 580 2.49 -23.80 -0.90
N ALA A 581 2.69 -23.10 0.21
CA ALA A 581 1.63 -22.72 1.12
C ALA A 581 1.80 -21.31 1.66
N ILE A 582 0.66 -20.64 1.92
CA ILE A 582 0.58 -19.44 2.74
C ILE A 582 -0.53 -19.66 3.75
N ALA A 583 -0.25 -19.47 5.02
CA ALA A 583 -1.24 -19.54 6.10
C ALA A 583 -1.10 -18.32 7.00
N THR A 584 -2.20 -17.64 7.27
CA THR A 584 -2.20 -16.48 8.15
C THR A 584 -3.34 -16.55 9.16
N TYR A 585 -3.10 -16.00 10.34
CA TYR A 585 -4.13 -15.80 11.34
C TYR A 585 -3.87 -14.50 12.09
N ALA A 586 -4.93 -13.77 12.41
CA ALA A 586 -4.86 -12.62 13.30
C ALA A 586 -6.03 -12.61 14.28
N TYR A 587 -5.70 -12.35 15.55
CA TYR A 587 -6.65 -11.89 16.56
C TYR A 587 -6.34 -10.43 16.89
N ILE A 588 -7.33 -9.53 16.75
CA ILE A 588 -7.16 -8.09 16.97
C ILE A 588 -8.33 -7.56 17.81
N ASP A 589 -8.05 -7.05 19.01
CA ASP A 589 -8.99 -6.27 19.79
C ASP A 589 -8.62 -4.79 19.74
N ALA A 590 -9.21 -4.06 18.79
CA ALA A 590 -9.02 -2.63 18.58
C ALA A 590 -10.24 -1.86 19.10
N ARG A 591 -10.02 -0.94 20.06
CA ARG A 591 -11.07 -0.19 20.73
C ARG A 591 -10.74 1.29 20.91
N VAL A 592 -11.78 2.09 20.91
CA VAL A 592 -11.75 3.47 21.38
C VAL A 592 -11.70 3.45 22.91
N THR A 593 -10.62 3.96 23.52
CA THR A 593 -10.45 4.00 24.98
C THR A 593 -10.85 5.34 25.57
N GLU A 594 -10.77 6.42 24.79
CA GLU A 594 -11.29 7.75 25.15
C GLU A 594 -11.92 8.39 23.93
N ASP A 595 -13.17 8.81 24.09
CA ASP A 595 -13.97 9.56 23.12
C ASP A 595 -15.27 9.97 23.84
N PRO A 596 -15.84 11.17 23.58
CA PRO A 596 -17.08 11.60 24.24
C PRO A 596 -18.27 10.68 24.04
N ASP A 597 -18.39 10.12 22.81
CA ASP A 597 -19.58 9.36 22.40
C ASP A 597 -19.32 7.86 22.21
N ASN A 598 -18.06 7.48 21.91
CA ASN A 598 -17.74 6.14 21.40
C ASN A 598 -16.78 5.34 22.30
N LYS A 599 -16.56 5.78 23.55
CA LYS A 599 -15.68 5.09 24.49
C LYS A 599 -16.13 3.64 24.70
N GLY A 600 -15.17 2.70 24.56
CA GLY A 600 -15.39 1.25 24.69
C GLY A 600 -15.79 0.56 23.39
N ASN A 601 -16.19 1.32 22.35
CA ASN A 601 -16.61 0.77 21.09
C ASN A 601 -15.43 0.14 20.32
N ARG A 602 -15.76 -0.90 19.55
CA ARG A 602 -14.82 -1.53 18.63
C ARG A 602 -14.54 -0.61 17.44
N MET A 603 -13.33 -0.65 16.94
CA MET A 603 -12.98 0.04 15.71
C MET A 603 -13.79 -0.51 14.54
N THR A 604 -14.32 0.42 13.73
CA THR A 604 -15.11 0.08 12.52
C THR A 604 -14.29 -0.77 11.55
N ASN A 605 -14.92 -1.75 10.93
CA ASN A 605 -14.36 -2.72 9.98
C ASN A 605 -13.35 -3.72 10.56
N VAL A 606 -12.87 -3.58 11.77
CA VAL A 606 -11.86 -4.47 12.34
C VAL A 606 -12.49 -5.77 12.84
N ALA A 607 -12.15 -6.88 12.20
CA ALA A 607 -12.52 -8.21 12.66
C ALA A 607 -11.64 -8.63 13.84
N ARG A 608 -12.25 -9.29 14.85
CA ARG A 608 -11.46 -9.89 15.94
C ARG A 608 -10.63 -11.09 15.47
N HIS A 609 -11.19 -11.87 14.57
CA HIS A 609 -10.53 -13.04 14.02
C HIS A 609 -10.52 -12.94 12.50
N SER A 610 -9.37 -13.16 11.91
CA SER A 610 -9.22 -13.32 10.46
C SER A 610 -8.19 -14.42 10.20
N ALA A 611 -8.40 -15.17 9.12
CA ALA A 611 -7.49 -16.24 8.72
C ALA A 611 -7.49 -16.37 7.20
N SER A 612 -6.36 -16.77 6.63
CA SER A 612 -6.29 -17.22 5.25
C SER A 612 -5.39 -18.46 5.14
N LEU A 613 -5.74 -19.33 4.22
CA LEU A 613 -4.92 -20.45 3.80
C LEU A 613 -4.95 -20.51 2.29
N PHE A 614 -3.80 -20.53 1.66
CA PHE A 614 -3.64 -20.72 0.23
C PHE A 614 -2.60 -21.79 -0.03
N LEU A 615 -2.97 -22.76 -0.87
CA LEU A 615 -2.11 -23.89 -1.25
C LEU A 615 -1.97 -23.89 -2.78
N ALA A 616 -0.76 -24.15 -3.26
CA ALA A 616 -0.50 -24.32 -4.69
C ALA A 616 0.43 -25.52 -4.89
N LYS A 617 0.01 -26.44 -5.76
CA LYS A 617 0.73 -27.68 -6.03
C LYS A 617 1.13 -27.77 -7.51
N ALA A 618 2.40 -27.99 -7.77
CA ALA A 618 2.89 -28.42 -9.06
C ALA A 618 2.60 -29.92 -9.20
N LEU A 619 1.84 -30.29 -10.23
CA LEU A 619 1.51 -31.69 -10.55
C LEU A 619 2.52 -32.28 -11.55
N GLY A 620 3.42 -31.42 -12.07
CA GLY A 620 4.43 -31.79 -13.05
C GLY A 620 3.85 -32.06 -14.44
N SER A 621 4.56 -32.86 -15.22
CA SER A 621 4.17 -33.17 -16.59
C SER A 621 2.92 -34.00 -16.65
N THR A 622 1.98 -33.61 -17.52
CA THR A 622 0.75 -34.37 -17.81
C THR A 622 0.99 -35.55 -18.76
N GLY A 623 2.16 -35.59 -19.39
CA GLY A 623 2.51 -36.55 -20.42
C GLY A 623 1.94 -36.25 -21.82
N TRP A 624 1.24 -35.13 -22.01
CA TRP A 624 0.73 -34.72 -23.32
C TRP A 624 1.83 -34.20 -24.24
N GLN A 625 2.79 -33.46 -23.66
CA GLN A 625 3.96 -32.96 -24.39
C GLN A 625 5.18 -32.90 -23.45
N SER A 626 6.34 -33.17 -24.00
CA SER A 626 7.59 -33.13 -23.23
C SER A 626 7.86 -31.75 -22.65
N GLY A 627 8.11 -31.69 -21.32
CA GLY A 627 8.41 -30.48 -20.59
C GLY A 627 7.19 -29.61 -20.24
N ASP A 628 5.97 -30.11 -20.45
CA ASP A 628 4.76 -29.46 -19.95
C ASP A 628 4.71 -29.51 -18.41
N ASP A 629 3.97 -28.59 -17.82
CA ASP A 629 3.77 -28.51 -16.37
C ASP A 629 2.36 -28.05 -16.03
N LEU A 630 1.72 -28.80 -15.14
CA LEU A 630 0.40 -28.49 -14.61
C LEU A 630 0.51 -28.07 -13.16
N ARG A 631 -0.03 -26.90 -12.82
CA ARG A 631 -0.08 -26.39 -11.45
C ARG A 631 -1.50 -26.04 -11.08
N VAL A 632 -1.92 -26.39 -9.87
CA VAL A 632 -3.25 -26.10 -9.33
C VAL A 632 -3.12 -25.41 -7.98
N GLY A 633 -4.08 -24.60 -7.62
CA GLY A 633 -4.11 -24.04 -6.27
C GLY A 633 -5.50 -23.58 -5.86
N ALA A 634 -5.68 -23.48 -4.55
CA ALA A 634 -6.89 -22.98 -3.94
C ALA A 634 -6.59 -22.32 -2.60
N GLY A 635 -7.40 -21.34 -2.24
CA GLY A 635 -7.30 -20.69 -0.94
C GLY A 635 -8.65 -20.29 -0.38
N ALA A 636 -8.72 -20.26 0.94
CA ALA A 636 -9.88 -19.81 1.69
C ALA A 636 -9.50 -18.65 2.59
N ARG A 637 -10.32 -17.62 2.63
CA ARG A 637 -10.17 -16.47 3.51
C ARG A 637 -11.41 -16.29 4.37
N TYR A 638 -11.20 -16.33 5.69
CA TYR A 638 -12.21 -16.05 6.71
C TYR A 638 -12.00 -14.67 7.32
N ILE A 639 -13.05 -13.88 7.39
CA ILE A 639 -13.09 -12.60 8.09
C ILE A 639 -14.26 -12.62 9.08
N GLY A 640 -13.97 -12.46 10.35
CA GLY A 640 -14.95 -12.44 11.41
C GLY A 640 -15.88 -11.21 11.39
N SER A 641 -16.89 -11.21 12.25
CA SER A 641 -17.85 -10.11 12.37
C SER A 641 -17.19 -8.79 12.79
N ARG A 642 -17.67 -7.68 12.24
CA ARG A 642 -17.07 -6.35 12.38
C ARG A 642 -18.12 -5.30 12.73
N ALA A 643 -17.74 -4.31 13.56
CA ALA A 643 -18.55 -3.13 13.74
C ALA A 643 -18.69 -2.37 12.40
N GLY A 644 -19.90 -1.96 12.06
CA GLY A 644 -20.21 -1.29 10.81
C GLY A 644 -20.08 0.24 10.86
N ASP A 645 -20.15 0.83 12.07
CA ASP A 645 -19.92 2.25 12.29
C ASP A 645 -19.24 2.51 13.64
N ALA A 646 -18.80 3.75 13.87
CA ALA A 646 -18.10 4.14 15.08
C ALA A 646 -18.95 3.98 16.36
N ALA A 647 -20.26 4.14 16.26
CA ALA A 647 -21.20 3.97 17.38
C ALA A 647 -21.58 2.48 17.61
N ASN A 648 -21.08 1.56 16.79
CA ASN A 648 -21.38 0.11 16.82
C ASN A 648 -22.88 -0.21 16.73
N ARG A 649 -23.65 0.61 16.00
CA ARG A 649 -25.10 0.45 15.86
C ARG A 649 -25.53 -0.76 15.03
N PHE A 650 -24.65 -1.25 14.16
CA PHE A 650 -24.84 -2.44 13.37
C PHE A 650 -23.56 -3.22 13.18
N ILE A 651 -23.70 -4.49 12.88
CA ILE A 651 -22.59 -5.41 12.69
C ILE A 651 -22.62 -5.93 11.24
N LEU A 652 -21.47 -5.96 10.60
CA LEU A 652 -21.25 -6.73 9.37
C LEU A 652 -20.96 -8.17 9.76
N ASP A 653 -21.72 -9.11 9.18
CA ASP A 653 -21.57 -10.55 9.44
C ASP A 653 -20.19 -11.03 8.96
N ASP A 654 -19.76 -12.15 9.53
CA ASP A 654 -18.57 -12.87 9.08
C ASP A 654 -18.79 -13.53 7.72
N TYR A 655 -17.69 -13.82 7.04
CA TYR A 655 -17.72 -14.52 5.76
C TYR A 655 -16.47 -15.34 5.50
N THR A 656 -16.63 -16.38 4.68
CA THR A 656 -15.53 -17.12 4.05
C THR A 656 -15.68 -17.05 2.54
N VAL A 657 -14.59 -16.72 1.85
CA VAL A 657 -14.49 -16.72 0.38
C VAL A 657 -13.39 -17.69 -0.03
N VAL A 658 -13.66 -18.47 -1.05
CA VAL A 658 -12.73 -19.45 -1.62
C VAL A 658 -12.41 -19.06 -3.05
N ASP A 659 -11.12 -19.02 -3.37
CA ASP A 659 -10.59 -18.79 -4.71
C ASP A 659 -9.78 -20.01 -5.15
N ALA A 660 -9.70 -20.26 -6.46
CA ALA A 660 -8.93 -21.38 -7.02
C ALA A 660 -8.30 -20.99 -8.35
N PHE A 661 -7.24 -21.69 -8.72
CA PHE A 661 -6.67 -21.58 -10.06
C PHE A 661 -6.17 -22.93 -10.59
N VAL A 662 -6.09 -23.00 -11.89
CA VAL A 662 -5.37 -24.03 -12.64
C VAL A 662 -4.52 -23.35 -13.70
N SER A 663 -3.26 -23.73 -13.82
CA SER A 663 -2.37 -23.26 -14.87
C SER A 663 -1.66 -24.43 -15.55
N TYR A 664 -1.57 -24.32 -16.87
CA TYR A 664 -0.87 -25.28 -17.72
C TYR A 664 0.20 -24.52 -18.51
N SER A 665 1.44 -24.93 -18.41
CA SER A 665 2.56 -24.33 -19.12
C SER A 665 3.23 -25.33 -20.05
N LEU A 666 3.66 -24.85 -21.21
CA LEU A 666 4.20 -25.64 -22.29
C LEU A 666 5.42 -24.96 -22.89
N PRO A 667 6.59 -25.61 -22.95
CA PRO A 667 7.72 -25.13 -23.74
C PRO A 667 7.46 -25.37 -25.24
N ILE A 668 7.58 -24.29 -26.03
CA ILE A 668 7.49 -24.33 -27.49
C ILE A 668 8.79 -23.70 -28.03
N ASN A 669 9.73 -24.51 -28.47
CA ASN A 669 11.09 -24.09 -28.85
C ASN A 669 11.81 -23.34 -27.71
N HIS A 670 11.99 -22.01 -27.88
CA HIS A 670 12.64 -21.13 -26.88
C HIS A 670 11.64 -20.36 -26.03
N TYR A 671 10.33 -20.60 -26.21
CA TYR A 671 9.27 -19.89 -25.55
C TYR A 671 8.58 -20.78 -24.54
N ARG A 672 8.07 -20.20 -23.46
CA ARG A 672 7.16 -20.86 -22.53
C ARG A 672 5.78 -20.19 -22.63
N VAL A 673 4.80 -20.96 -23.07
CA VAL A 673 3.41 -20.52 -23.13
C VAL A 673 2.70 -21.04 -21.89
N LYS A 674 1.99 -20.18 -21.18
CA LYS A 674 1.23 -20.54 -19.99
C LYS A 674 -0.22 -20.09 -20.15
N TRP A 675 -1.15 -21.00 -19.92
CA TRP A 675 -2.58 -20.70 -19.76
C TRP A 675 -2.93 -20.83 -18.28
N GLN A 676 -3.73 -19.88 -17.76
CA GLN A 676 -4.15 -19.91 -16.38
C GLN A 676 -5.62 -19.50 -16.28
N LEU A 677 -6.43 -20.32 -15.63
CA LEU A 677 -7.80 -20.03 -15.26
C LEU A 677 -7.87 -19.77 -13.76
N ASN A 678 -8.27 -18.57 -13.36
CA ASN A 678 -8.58 -18.23 -11.98
C ASN A 678 -10.10 -18.15 -11.80
N VAL A 679 -10.60 -18.74 -10.71
CA VAL A 679 -11.99 -18.65 -10.28
C VAL A 679 -11.99 -17.93 -8.94
N LYS A 680 -12.44 -16.68 -8.90
CA LYS A 680 -12.59 -15.89 -7.66
C LYS A 680 -13.99 -16.07 -7.10
N ASN A 681 -14.11 -16.14 -5.78
CA ASN A 681 -15.37 -16.42 -5.07
C ASN A 681 -16.08 -17.67 -5.62
N LEU A 682 -15.39 -18.82 -5.59
CA LEU A 682 -15.80 -20.09 -6.22
C LEU A 682 -17.25 -20.50 -5.88
N PHE A 683 -17.69 -20.28 -4.65
CA PHE A 683 -19.02 -20.63 -4.17
C PHE A 683 -20.07 -19.54 -4.32
N ASP A 684 -19.73 -18.44 -5.01
CA ASP A 684 -20.62 -17.29 -5.26
C ASP A 684 -21.24 -16.70 -3.98
N LYS A 685 -20.44 -16.65 -2.89
CA LYS A 685 -20.88 -16.12 -1.61
C LYS A 685 -21.22 -14.63 -1.72
N THR A 686 -22.39 -14.22 -1.23
CA THR A 686 -22.67 -12.79 -0.99
C THR A 686 -22.05 -12.39 0.35
N TYR A 687 -21.26 -11.33 0.37
CA TYR A 687 -20.57 -10.83 1.55
C TYR A 687 -20.40 -9.31 1.48
N TYR A 688 -20.10 -8.71 2.63
CA TYR A 688 -19.96 -7.27 2.78
C TYR A 688 -18.57 -6.96 3.38
N PRO A 689 -17.55 -6.68 2.55
CA PRO A 689 -16.16 -6.59 3.03
C PRO A 689 -15.93 -5.41 3.96
N SER A 690 -16.64 -4.29 3.80
CA SER A 690 -16.40 -3.09 4.61
C SER A 690 -17.59 -2.14 4.63
N SER A 691 -17.57 -1.23 5.58
CA SER A 691 -18.54 -0.17 5.76
C SER A 691 -17.86 1.22 5.77
N GLY A 692 -18.55 2.21 5.22
CA GLY A 692 -18.26 3.63 5.43
C GLY A 692 -19.40 4.35 6.18
N GLY A 693 -20.23 3.59 6.93
CA GLY A 693 -21.45 4.02 7.59
C GLY A 693 -22.69 3.40 6.94
N ASN A 694 -23.86 3.52 7.56
CA ASN A 694 -25.11 2.84 7.19
C ASN A 694 -25.58 3.04 5.73
N LEU A 695 -25.14 4.09 5.06
CA LEU A 695 -25.45 4.38 3.64
C LEU A 695 -24.33 4.01 2.67
N ARG A 696 -23.32 3.26 3.13
CA ARG A 696 -22.10 2.96 2.33
C ARG A 696 -21.51 1.63 2.73
N ILE A 697 -22.19 0.54 2.39
CA ILE A 697 -21.72 -0.83 2.67
C ILE A 697 -21.17 -1.41 1.38
N ALA A 698 -19.88 -1.67 1.32
CA ALA A 698 -19.29 -2.35 0.17
C ALA A 698 -19.90 -3.74 0.00
N VAL A 699 -20.19 -4.11 -1.23
CA VAL A 699 -20.69 -5.44 -1.58
C VAL A 699 -19.58 -6.20 -2.27
N GLY A 700 -19.32 -7.42 -1.81
CA GLY A 700 -18.30 -8.30 -2.35
C GLY A 700 -18.62 -8.74 -3.79
N GLU A 701 -17.58 -8.90 -4.60
CA GLU A 701 -17.70 -9.34 -5.99
C GLU A 701 -18.30 -10.77 -6.07
N PRO A 702 -19.13 -11.06 -7.08
CA PRO A 702 -19.66 -12.40 -7.34
C PRO A 702 -18.54 -13.34 -7.80
N ARG A 703 -18.91 -14.60 -8.04
CA ARG A 703 -18.01 -15.52 -8.71
C ARG A 703 -17.58 -14.97 -10.07
N GLN A 704 -16.26 -14.96 -10.29
CA GLN A 704 -15.64 -14.44 -11.50
C GLN A 704 -14.65 -15.47 -12.05
N PHE A 705 -14.68 -15.66 -13.36
CA PHE A 705 -13.70 -16.44 -14.10
C PHE A 705 -12.77 -15.47 -14.84
N VAL A 706 -11.46 -15.69 -14.71
CA VAL A 706 -10.42 -14.94 -15.45
C VAL A 706 -9.53 -15.96 -16.15
N LEU A 707 -9.57 -15.98 -17.46
CA LEU A 707 -8.64 -16.76 -18.28
C LEU A 707 -7.50 -15.86 -18.75
N ARG A 708 -6.28 -16.33 -18.55
CA ARG A 708 -5.05 -15.64 -18.91
C ARG A 708 -4.20 -16.52 -19.82
N ALA A 709 -3.55 -15.93 -20.81
CA ALA A 709 -2.53 -16.56 -21.63
C ALA A 709 -1.28 -15.68 -21.63
N SER A 710 -0.12 -16.26 -21.30
CA SER A 710 1.14 -15.54 -21.25
C SER A 710 2.23 -16.28 -22.01
N ILE A 711 3.20 -15.52 -22.52
CA ILE A 711 4.37 -16.02 -23.23
C ILE A 711 5.60 -15.32 -22.63
N ASP A 712 6.58 -16.12 -22.23
CA ASP A 712 7.89 -15.68 -21.75
C ASP A 712 8.98 -16.04 -22.77
N PHE A 713 9.91 -15.08 -23.06
CA PHE A 713 11.00 -15.22 -24.02
C PHE A 713 12.35 -15.03 -23.33
#